data_9a299e485f29280cccb23cb1903aae50
#
_entry.id   9a299e485f29280cccb23cb1903aae50
#
_cell.length_a   1.000
_cell.length_b   1.000
_cell.length_c   1.000
_cell.angle_alpha   90.00
_cell.angle_beta   90.00
_cell.angle_gamma   90.00
#
_symmetry.space_group_name_H-M   'P 1'
#
loop_
_entity.id
_entity.type
_entity.pdbx_description
1 polymer ?
#
loop_
_entity_poly.entity_id
_entity_poly.type
_entity_poly.pdbx_seq_one_letter_code
_entity_poly.pdbx_strand_id
1 'polypeptide(L)'
;MKVTKYLPILAVCLMTTGCNSKKEAVLTSGIDLANLDTTAMPGTSFYQYACGGWIESHPLTDEYSRFGSFDMLHEKSREQLKELIAELAAKKDNAPGSAAQKVGDLYNIAMDSVKLNKEGAAPIKEEMAAIDALKDKEEIYTYIAESQKKGIRPYFTMFVSADDMNSSMNMVQTYQGGLGMGQRDYYLENDEQTKSIRDKYKEHLVKMFQLAGYDGATAQKAMVAVMNIETRLAKAARSQVELRDPHANYNKMDMETLKKNFPTFNWDAYFTTSGLNDLKEVNIGQPAAMKEVADVINTVPLEDQKFYLQWNLIDAAASFLSDDFVAQNFDFYSRTMSGKKEMQPRWKRAVSTVDGSLGEVVGQMYVEKYFPAAAKERMVGLVKNLQTSLGERIKALEWMSEPTKVKALEKLATFHVKIGYPDKWKDYSALEIKDDSYWANIERASQWDFNDMIAKAGKPVDKDEWLMTPQTVNAYYNPTTNEICFPAAILQAPFFDMNADDAMNYGAIGVVIGHEMTHGFDDQGRQYDKDGNLKDWWTEEDAKKFEERAQVMVNFFDSIEVAPGVHANGELTLGENIADHGGLQVSFAAFKKAMETAPLEVVDGFTPEQRFFLAYANVWAGHIRPEEILRLTKLDPHSLGKWRVDGALPHIQNWYEAFNITEHDPMFVAKDKRVSIW
;
A
#
# COMPACT_ATOMS: atom_id res chain seq x y z
N MET A 1 -74.25 -45.36 40.61
CA MET A 1 -72.94 -45.99 40.75
C MET A 1 -72.57 -46.51 39.36
N LYS A 2 -71.73 -45.80 38.63
CA LYS A 2 -71.26 -46.16 37.28
C LYS A 2 -69.75 -46.38 37.35
N VAL A 3 -69.35 -47.60 37.03
CA VAL A 3 -67.96 -48.01 36.89
C VAL A 3 -67.51 -47.73 35.46
N THR A 4 -66.48 -46.91 35.31
CA THR A 4 -65.90 -46.59 34.00
C THR A 4 -64.59 -47.35 33.84
N LYS A 5 -64.49 -48.20 32.81
CA LYS A 5 -63.35 -49.01 32.43
C LYS A 5 -62.32 -48.15 31.71
N TYR A 6 -61.09 -48.21 32.13
CA TYR A 6 -59.93 -47.66 31.41
C TYR A 6 -59.31 -48.72 30.50
N LEU A 7 -59.20 -48.41 29.19
CA LEU A 7 -58.37 -49.10 28.20
C LEU A 7 -57.01 -48.42 28.12
N PRO A 8 -55.88 -49.13 28.08
CA PRO A 8 -54.59 -48.50 27.78
C PRO A 8 -54.39 -48.39 26.26
N ILE A 9 -54.08 -47.17 25.84
CA ILE A 9 -53.63 -46.87 24.44
C ILE A 9 -52.11 -47.13 24.40
N LEU A 10 -51.74 -48.12 23.56
CA LEU A 10 -50.32 -48.39 23.23
C LEU A 10 -49.87 -47.35 22.21
N ALA A 11 -49.00 -46.43 22.64
CA ALA A 11 -48.36 -45.50 21.73
C ALA A 11 -47.13 -46.15 21.08
N VAL A 12 -47.21 -46.42 19.78
CA VAL A 12 -46.10 -46.88 18.95
C VAL A 12 -45.32 -45.63 18.59
N CYS A 13 -44.15 -45.44 19.21
CA CYS A 13 -43.13 -44.45 18.76
C CYS A 13 -42.50 -44.95 17.47
N LEU A 14 -42.92 -44.42 16.35
CA LEU A 14 -42.13 -44.45 15.11
C LEU A 14 -40.95 -43.48 15.26
N MET A 15 -39.76 -44.04 15.50
CA MET A 15 -38.51 -43.29 15.33
C MET A 15 -38.27 -43.05 13.84
N THR A 16 -38.62 -41.89 13.36
CA THR A 16 -38.11 -41.39 12.08
C THR A 16 -36.69 -40.92 12.29
N THR A 17 -35.72 -41.71 11.89
CA THR A 17 -34.34 -41.27 11.69
C THR A 17 -34.34 -40.24 10.56
N GLY A 18 -34.48 -38.97 10.92
CA GLY A 18 -34.25 -37.86 10.01
C GLY A 18 -32.76 -37.80 9.71
N CYS A 19 -32.35 -38.32 8.55
CA CYS A 19 -31.11 -37.91 7.94
C CYS A 19 -31.16 -36.39 7.70
N ASN A 20 -30.56 -35.63 8.58
CA ASN A 20 -30.17 -34.24 8.29
C ASN A 20 -29.04 -34.29 7.25
N SER A 21 -29.38 -34.52 5.99
CA SER A 21 -28.50 -34.10 4.90
C SER A 21 -28.45 -32.58 4.99
N LYS A 22 -27.35 -32.04 5.52
CA LYS A 22 -26.97 -30.62 5.23
C LYS A 22 -27.05 -30.53 3.70
N LYS A 23 -28.02 -29.81 3.16
CA LYS A 23 -27.97 -29.39 1.75
C LYS A 23 -26.67 -28.62 1.63
N GLU A 24 -25.68 -29.18 0.95
CA GLU A 24 -24.52 -28.42 0.53
C GLU A 24 -25.05 -27.21 -0.24
N ALA A 25 -24.64 -26.00 0.18
CA ALA A 25 -25.04 -24.81 -0.53
C ALA A 25 -24.46 -24.91 -1.95
N VAL A 26 -25.33 -24.79 -2.95
CA VAL A 26 -24.90 -24.76 -4.34
C VAL A 26 -24.07 -23.49 -4.52
N LEU A 27 -22.78 -23.67 -4.79
CA LEU A 27 -21.88 -22.57 -5.05
C LEU A 27 -22.24 -21.88 -6.38
N THR A 28 -22.08 -20.56 -6.44
CA THR A 28 -22.29 -19.77 -7.66
C THR A 28 -20.99 -19.73 -8.49
N SER A 29 -21.09 -19.36 -9.77
CA SER A 29 -19.90 -19.12 -10.61
C SER A 29 -19.06 -17.94 -10.08
N GLY A 30 -19.65 -17.03 -9.31
CA GLY A 30 -19.02 -15.80 -8.85
C GLY A 30 -18.70 -14.80 -9.97
N ILE A 31 -19.05 -15.10 -11.22
CA ILE A 31 -18.83 -14.22 -12.37
C ILE A 31 -20.11 -13.45 -12.69
N ASP A 32 -20.04 -12.13 -12.71
CA ASP A 32 -21.12 -11.28 -13.21
C ASP A 32 -20.98 -11.09 -14.72
N LEU A 33 -21.89 -11.70 -15.48
CA LEU A 33 -21.90 -11.61 -16.94
C LEU A 33 -22.10 -10.18 -17.46
N ALA A 34 -22.69 -9.29 -16.68
CA ALA A 34 -22.85 -7.88 -17.03
C ALA A 34 -21.51 -7.13 -17.11
N ASN A 35 -20.45 -7.66 -16.49
CA ASN A 35 -19.12 -7.09 -16.57
C ASN A 35 -18.43 -7.28 -17.93
N LEU A 36 -18.93 -8.23 -18.74
CA LEU A 36 -18.33 -8.57 -20.02
C LEU A 36 -18.73 -7.59 -21.12
N ASP A 37 -17.78 -7.28 -22.01
CA ASP A 37 -18.05 -6.74 -23.34
C ASP A 37 -17.92 -7.84 -24.39
N THR A 38 -19.05 -8.48 -24.71
CA THR A 38 -19.08 -9.59 -25.67
C THR A 38 -18.86 -9.15 -27.12
N THR A 39 -18.76 -7.84 -27.39
CA THR A 39 -18.38 -7.29 -28.72
C THR A 39 -16.87 -7.25 -28.91
N ALA A 40 -16.10 -7.25 -27.82
CA ALA A 40 -14.65 -7.33 -27.85
C ALA A 40 -14.19 -8.78 -28.02
N MET A 41 -13.04 -8.98 -28.66
CA MET A 41 -12.44 -10.29 -28.83
C MET A 41 -11.40 -10.54 -27.71
N PRO A 42 -11.41 -11.71 -27.04
CA PRO A 42 -10.44 -12.03 -25.98
C PRO A 42 -8.98 -11.84 -26.38
N GLY A 43 -8.63 -12.13 -27.63
CA GLY A 43 -7.28 -12.01 -28.18
C GLY A 43 -6.88 -10.62 -28.66
N THR A 44 -7.82 -9.65 -28.64
CA THR A 44 -7.52 -8.25 -28.99
C THR A 44 -7.20 -7.41 -27.76
N SER A 45 -8.03 -7.52 -26.73
CA SER A 45 -7.83 -6.99 -25.39
C SER A 45 -8.67 -7.82 -24.43
N PHE A 46 -8.04 -8.65 -23.64
CA PHE A 46 -8.76 -9.46 -22.67
C PHE A 46 -9.36 -8.60 -21.56
N TYR A 47 -8.69 -7.52 -21.21
CA TYR A 47 -9.23 -6.53 -20.27
C TYR A 47 -10.54 -5.93 -20.75
N GLN A 48 -10.62 -5.50 -22.03
CA GLN A 48 -11.88 -4.97 -22.58
C GLN A 48 -12.97 -6.05 -22.64
N TYR A 49 -12.63 -7.26 -23.06
CA TYR A 49 -13.58 -8.37 -23.10
C TYR A 49 -14.16 -8.70 -21.73
N ALA A 50 -13.31 -8.81 -20.71
CA ALA A 50 -13.71 -9.23 -19.37
C ALA A 50 -14.33 -8.11 -18.52
N CYS A 51 -13.94 -6.84 -18.76
CA CYS A 51 -14.27 -5.72 -17.90
C CYS A 51 -15.06 -4.60 -18.59
N GLY A 52 -15.28 -4.67 -19.92
CA GLY A 52 -15.88 -3.56 -20.69
C GLY A 52 -17.28 -3.20 -20.23
N GLY A 53 -18.12 -4.17 -19.89
CA GLY A 53 -19.45 -3.92 -19.34
C GLY A 53 -19.41 -3.31 -17.94
N TRP A 54 -18.46 -3.74 -17.10
CA TRP A 54 -18.21 -3.11 -15.80
C TRP A 54 -17.82 -1.64 -15.97
N ILE A 55 -16.89 -1.36 -16.88
CA ILE A 55 -16.40 -0.01 -17.18
C ILE A 55 -17.56 0.88 -17.66
N GLU A 56 -18.43 0.39 -18.54
CA GLU A 56 -19.59 1.14 -19.02
C GLU A 56 -20.61 1.44 -17.91
N SER A 57 -20.86 0.46 -17.03
CA SER A 57 -21.87 0.57 -15.97
C SER A 57 -21.39 1.37 -14.74
N HIS A 58 -20.08 1.59 -14.57
CA HIS A 58 -19.48 2.28 -13.41
C HIS A 58 -18.65 3.49 -13.86
N PRO A 59 -19.29 4.58 -14.32
CA PRO A 59 -18.56 5.76 -14.80
C PRO A 59 -17.72 6.38 -13.69
N LEU A 60 -16.53 6.86 -14.03
CA LEU A 60 -15.62 7.54 -13.12
C LEU A 60 -16.23 8.86 -12.62
N THR A 61 -16.53 8.94 -11.33
CA THR A 61 -17.05 10.16 -10.71
C THR A 61 -15.96 11.21 -10.48
N ASP A 62 -16.36 12.44 -10.21
CA ASP A 62 -15.44 13.59 -10.09
C ASP A 62 -14.58 13.55 -8.82
N GLU A 63 -14.97 12.78 -7.81
CA GLU A 63 -14.22 12.56 -6.56
C GLU A 63 -12.95 11.71 -6.73
N TYR A 64 -12.82 10.97 -7.85
CA TYR A 64 -11.76 9.98 -8.04
C TYR A 64 -10.85 10.32 -9.22
N SER A 65 -9.56 10.05 -9.07
CA SER A 65 -8.57 10.02 -10.16
C SER A 65 -8.55 8.68 -10.89
N ARG A 66 -8.87 7.62 -10.16
CA ARG A 66 -9.14 6.26 -10.65
C ARG A 66 -10.26 5.65 -9.82
N PHE A 67 -11.00 4.71 -10.39
CA PHE A 67 -12.03 3.96 -9.67
C PHE A 67 -12.18 2.58 -10.28
N GLY A 68 -12.02 1.56 -9.47
CA GLY A 68 -12.05 0.16 -9.89
C GLY A 68 -12.51 -0.78 -8.77
N SER A 69 -12.28 -2.07 -8.96
CA SER A 69 -12.68 -3.12 -8.01
C SER A 69 -12.11 -2.92 -6.62
N PHE A 70 -10.84 -2.49 -6.52
CA PHE A 70 -10.21 -2.13 -5.24
C PHE A 70 -10.89 -0.93 -4.59
N ASP A 71 -11.20 0.09 -5.37
CA ASP A 71 -11.82 1.31 -4.86
C ASP A 71 -13.26 1.06 -4.41
N MET A 72 -14.01 0.20 -5.12
CA MET A 72 -15.34 -0.23 -4.70
C MET A 72 -15.32 -0.92 -3.33
N LEU A 73 -14.37 -1.83 -3.13
CA LEU A 73 -14.24 -2.53 -1.85
C LEU A 73 -13.75 -1.59 -0.75
N HIS A 74 -12.88 -0.64 -1.10
CA HIS A 74 -12.43 0.44 -0.20
C HIS A 74 -13.61 1.32 0.25
N GLU A 75 -14.50 1.71 -0.68
CA GLU A 75 -15.70 2.48 -0.34
C GLU A 75 -16.65 1.69 0.57
N LYS A 76 -16.85 0.40 0.28
CA LYS A 76 -17.62 -0.49 1.16
C LYS A 76 -17.03 -0.56 2.56
N SER A 77 -15.73 -0.75 2.68
CA SER A 77 -15.02 -0.76 3.97
C SER A 77 -15.17 0.59 4.69
N ARG A 78 -15.04 1.70 3.97
CA ARG A 78 -15.20 3.06 4.52
C ARG A 78 -16.62 3.33 5.02
N GLU A 79 -17.67 2.88 4.32
CA GLU A 79 -19.05 2.99 4.82
C GLU A 79 -19.27 2.13 6.08
N GLN A 80 -18.68 0.93 6.15
CA GLN A 80 -18.70 0.10 7.35
C GLN A 80 -18.00 0.78 8.54
N LEU A 81 -16.84 1.38 8.30
CA LEU A 81 -16.13 2.16 9.32
C LEU A 81 -16.93 3.38 9.78
N LYS A 82 -17.58 4.10 8.83
CA LYS A 82 -18.45 5.22 9.15
C LYS A 82 -19.58 4.83 10.10
N GLU A 83 -20.23 3.67 9.87
CA GLU A 83 -21.28 3.19 10.77
C GLU A 83 -20.74 2.98 12.20
N LEU A 84 -19.59 2.33 12.35
CA LEU A 84 -18.96 2.09 13.65
C LEU A 84 -18.55 3.39 14.34
N ILE A 85 -17.88 4.26 13.62
CA ILE A 85 -17.36 5.53 14.15
C ILE A 85 -18.50 6.47 14.53
N ALA A 86 -19.54 6.61 13.67
CA ALA A 86 -20.68 7.49 13.92
C ALA A 86 -21.50 7.02 15.13
N GLU A 87 -21.62 5.72 15.37
CA GLU A 87 -22.27 5.18 16.57
C GLU A 87 -21.57 5.66 17.86
N LEU A 88 -20.24 5.64 17.86
CA LEU A 88 -19.42 6.10 19.00
C LEU A 88 -19.45 7.63 19.15
N ALA A 89 -19.38 8.34 18.03
CA ALA A 89 -19.43 9.81 18.00
C ALA A 89 -20.77 10.40 18.49
N ALA A 90 -21.86 9.65 18.35
CA ALA A 90 -23.18 10.05 18.84
C ALA A 90 -23.34 9.89 20.36
N LYS A 91 -22.53 9.06 21.02
CA LYS A 91 -22.58 8.82 22.46
C LYS A 91 -21.89 9.95 23.22
N LYS A 92 -22.59 10.58 24.17
CA LYS A 92 -22.06 11.69 24.98
C LYS A 92 -21.43 11.25 26.30
N ASP A 93 -21.57 9.99 26.65
CA ASP A 93 -21.16 9.38 27.92
C ASP A 93 -20.06 8.31 27.75
N ASN A 94 -19.31 8.39 26.66
CA ASN A 94 -18.13 7.55 26.50
C ASN A 94 -17.15 7.78 27.67
N ALA A 95 -16.67 6.71 28.28
CA ALA A 95 -15.75 6.82 29.41
C ALA A 95 -14.46 7.56 28.99
N PRO A 96 -14.00 8.57 29.77
CA PRO A 96 -12.77 9.29 29.44
C PRO A 96 -11.56 8.35 29.25
N GLY A 97 -10.77 8.57 28.20
CA GLY A 97 -9.60 7.75 27.84
C GLY A 97 -9.92 6.40 27.20
N SER A 98 -11.22 6.04 27.08
CA SER A 98 -11.61 4.82 26.37
C SER A 98 -11.40 4.92 24.85
N ALA A 99 -11.28 3.76 24.18
CA ALA A 99 -11.26 3.66 22.72
C ALA A 99 -12.48 4.37 22.09
N ALA A 100 -13.65 4.19 22.67
CA ALA A 100 -14.89 4.82 22.20
C ALA A 100 -14.84 6.34 22.27
N GLN A 101 -14.31 6.92 23.35
CA GLN A 101 -14.14 8.37 23.48
C GLN A 101 -13.14 8.88 22.43
N LYS A 102 -11.99 8.24 22.29
CA LYS A 102 -10.95 8.69 21.34
C LYS A 102 -11.45 8.70 19.89
N VAL A 103 -12.12 7.62 19.47
CA VAL A 103 -12.69 7.49 18.12
C VAL A 103 -13.80 8.52 17.90
N GLY A 104 -14.75 8.61 18.83
CA GLY A 104 -15.92 9.51 18.72
C GLY A 104 -15.50 10.98 18.71
N ASP A 105 -14.62 11.38 19.62
CA ASP A 105 -14.19 12.78 19.75
C ASP A 105 -13.34 13.22 18.55
N LEU A 106 -12.40 12.39 18.08
CA LEU A 106 -11.60 12.73 16.90
C LEU A 106 -12.48 12.91 15.66
N TYR A 107 -13.48 12.05 15.47
CA TYR A 107 -14.44 12.19 14.38
C TYR A 107 -15.25 13.48 14.49
N ASN A 108 -15.79 13.79 15.68
CA ASN A 108 -16.57 15.01 15.91
C ASN A 108 -15.73 16.28 15.67
N ILE A 109 -14.48 16.31 16.12
CA ILE A 109 -13.53 17.40 15.86
C ILE A 109 -13.30 17.56 14.34
N ALA A 110 -13.07 16.47 13.62
CA ALA A 110 -12.87 16.49 12.17
C ALA A 110 -14.10 16.99 11.39
N MET A 111 -15.30 16.76 11.93
CA MET A 111 -16.56 17.15 11.31
C MET A 111 -16.96 18.60 11.60
N ASP A 112 -16.38 19.25 12.63
CA ASP A 112 -16.74 20.62 13.03
C ASP A 112 -16.11 21.70 12.14
N SER A 113 -16.67 21.85 10.93
CA SER A 113 -16.21 22.86 9.97
C SER A 113 -16.34 24.29 10.49
N VAL A 114 -17.28 24.57 11.38
CA VAL A 114 -17.50 25.92 11.95
C VAL A 114 -16.31 26.30 12.84
N LYS A 115 -15.90 25.39 13.71
CA LYS A 115 -14.72 25.58 14.57
C LYS A 115 -13.45 25.72 13.71
N LEU A 116 -13.21 24.79 12.77
CA LEU A 116 -12.04 24.80 11.90
C LEU A 116 -11.92 26.11 11.08
N ASN A 117 -13.02 26.58 10.49
CA ASN A 117 -13.01 27.83 9.73
C ASN A 117 -12.79 29.07 10.62
N LYS A 118 -13.26 29.02 11.86
CA LYS A 118 -13.02 30.09 12.84
C LYS A 118 -11.56 30.13 13.29
N GLU A 119 -10.94 28.98 13.46
CA GLU A 119 -9.54 28.84 13.89
C GLU A 119 -8.57 29.26 12.77
N GLY A 120 -8.87 28.95 11.50
CA GLY A 120 -8.02 29.29 10.35
C GLY A 120 -6.62 28.72 10.51
N ALA A 121 -5.60 29.59 10.47
CA ALA A 121 -4.20 29.26 10.69
C ALA A 121 -3.77 29.28 12.18
N ALA A 122 -4.68 29.58 13.12
CA ALA A 122 -4.32 29.72 14.53
C ALA A 122 -3.62 28.48 15.14
N PRO A 123 -4.01 27.23 14.78
CA PRO A 123 -3.38 26.04 15.34
C PRO A 123 -1.87 25.89 15.05
N ILE A 124 -1.35 26.49 13.97
CA ILE A 124 0.07 26.42 13.60
C ILE A 124 0.87 27.68 14.00
N LYS A 125 0.24 28.74 14.51
CA LYS A 125 0.90 30.04 14.76
C LYS A 125 2.03 29.97 15.77
N GLU A 126 1.86 29.20 16.83
CA GLU A 126 2.89 29.07 17.87
C GLU A 126 4.16 28.41 17.30
N GLU A 127 4.00 27.38 16.52
CA GLU A 127 5.12 26.68 15.90
C GLU A 127 5.75 27.51 14.77
N MET A 128 4.95 28.23 13.98
CA MET A 128 5.48 29.21 13.02
C MET A 128 6.38 30.25 13.71
N ALA A 129 5.94 30.78 14.86
CA ALA A 129 6.73 31.72 15.66
C ALA A 129 7.99 31.07 16.26
N ALA A 130 7.91 29.80 16.64
CA ALA A 130 9.10 29.06 17.11
C ALA A 130 10.15 28.90 16.00
N ILE A 131 9.73 28.65 14.76
CA ILE A 131 10.63 28.61 13.60
C ILE A 131 11.27 30.00 13.36
N ASP A 132 10.47 31.07 13.42
CA ASP A 132 10.97 32.44 13.28
C ASP A 132 12.01 32.79 14.37
N ALA A 133 11.87 32.24 15.56
CA ALA A 133 12.75 32.47 16.69
C ALA A 133 14.11 31.73 16.62
N LEU A 134 14.30 30.79 15.66
CA LEU A 134 15.57 30.10 15.48
C LEU A 134 16.70 31.12 15.22
N LYS A 135 17.78 30.98 15.98
CA LYS A 135 18.88 31.98 15.98
C LYS A 135 20.06 31.59 15.12
N ASP A 136 20.28 30.30 14.98
CA ASP A 136 21.42 29.77 14.23
C ASP A 136 21.10 28.38 13.65
N LYS A 137 22.05 27.85 12.91
CA LYS A 137 21.91 26.57 12.22
C LYS A 137 21.93 25.34 13.15
N GLU A 138 22.52 25.50 14.34
CA GLU A 138 22.57 24.41 15.33
C GLU A 138 21.16 24.09 15.85
N GLU A 139 20.31 25.11 15.99
CA GLU A 139 18.91 24.92 16.41
C GLU A 139 18.06 24.18 15.37
N ILE A 140 18.47 24.18 14.08
CA ILE A 140 17.76 23.44 13.02
C ILE A 140 17.81 21.93 13.28
N TYR A 141 18.93 21.38 13.74
CA TYR A 141 19.04 19.93 14.00
C TYR A 141 18.06 19.45 15.08
N THR A 142 17.92 20.25 16.14
CA THR A 142 16.92 20.01 17.20
C THR A 142 15.51 20.16 16.65
N TYR A 143 15.25 21.20 15.84
CA TYR A 143 13.95 21.43 15.25
C TYR A 143 13.52 20.29 14.30
N ILE A 144 14.43 19.76 13.47
CA ILE A 144 14.13 18.60 12.61
C ILE A 144 13.66 17.42 13.45
N ALA A 145 14.36 17.10 14.54
CA ALA A 145 14.00 16.00 15.42
C ALA A 145 12.64 16.23 16.10
N GLU A 146 12.37 17.45 16.61
CA GLU A 146 11.08 17.78 17.21
C GLU A 146 9.92 17.73 16.18
N SER A 147 10.13 18.22 14.96
CA SER A 147 9.13 18.20 13.90
C SER A 147 8.81 16.76 13.46
N GLN A 148 9.81 15.89 13.37
CA GLN A 148 9.61 14.48 13.00
C GLN A 148 8.77 13.73 14.04
N LYS A 149 8.87 14.04 15.33
CA LYS A 149 7.99 13.51 16.37
C LYS A 149 6.51 13.84 16.11
N LYS A 150 6.25 14.99 15.50
CA LYS A 150 4.90 15.49 15.17
C LYS A 150 4.41 15.07 13.79
N GLY A 151 5.16 14.21 13.08
CA GLY A 151 4.83 13.76 11.74
C GLY A 151 5.26 14.68 10.60
N ILE A 152 5.95 15.79 10.90
CA ILE A 152 6.50 16.74 9.92
C ILE A 152 7.92 16.31 9.57
N ARG A 153 8.25 16.14 8.28
CA ARG A 153 9.49 15.47 7.84
C ARG A 153 10.32 16.34 6.90
N PRO A 154 10.88 17.47 7.37
CA PRO A 154 11.77 18.29 6.56
C PRO A 154 13.08 17.56 6.27
N TYR A 155 13.68 17.81 5.13
CA TYR A 155 14.97 17.34 4.64
C TYR A 155 15.09 15.84 4.38
N PHE A 156 14.76 14.98 5.35
CA PHE A 156 14.85 13.52 5.23
C PHE A 156 13.87 12.84 6.18
N THR A 157 13.67 11.54 6.00
CA THR A 157 12.85 10.73 6.90
C THR A 157 13.73 9.80 7.74
N MET A 158 13.42 9.66 9.04
CA MET A 158 13.99 8.66 9.94
C MET A 158 12.91 7.68 10.34
N PHE A 159 13.24 6.40 10.37
CA PHE A 159 12.35 5.33 10.81
C PHE A 159 13.14 4.18 11.44
N VAL A 160 12.43 3.25 12.06
CA VAL A 160 13.00 2.04 12.66
C VAL A 160 12.35 0.83 11.99
N SER A 161 13.17 -0.06 11.44
CA SER A 161 12.76 -1.33 10.86
C SER A 161 13.83 -2.39 11.05
N ALA A 162 13.58 -3.61 10.65
CA ALA A 162 14.57 -4.67 10.67
C ALA A 162 15.85 -4.25 9.93
N ASP A 163 17.00 -4.64 10.46
CA ASP A 163 18.30 -4.51 9.77
C ASP A 163 18.34 -5.54 8.63
N ASP A 164 18.45 -5.07 7.38
CA ASP A 164 18.40 -5.93 6.20
C ASP A 164 19.45 -7.06 6.23
N MET A 165 20.64 -6.87 6.86
CA MET A 165 21.65 -7.90 6.99
C MET A 165 21.61 -8.66 8.32
N ASN A 166 20.75 -8.25 9.26
CA ASN A 166 20.47 -8.92 10.53
C ASN A 166 19.00 -8.77 10.90
N SER A 167 18.13 -9.40 10.13
CA SER A 167 16.68 -9.22 10.18
C SER A 167 16.02 -9.57 11.52
N SER A 168 16.77 -10.19 12.45
CA SER A 168 16.29 -10.44 13.81
C SER A 168 16.28 -9.20 14.71
N MET A 169 16.93 -8.11 14.31
CA MET A 169 17.10 -6.89 15.08
C MET A 169 16.60 -5.66 14.34
N ASN A 170 15.93 -4.77 15.07
CA ASN A 170 15.53 -3.47 14.54
C ASN A 170 16.70 -2.47 14.57
N MET A 171 16.77 -1.64 13.55
CA MET A 171 17.79 -0.61 13.39
C MET A 171 17.15 0.73 12.98
N VAL A 172 17.76 1.84 13.43
CA VAL A 172 17.42 3.18 12.94
C VAL A 172 17.91 3.31 11.50
N GLN A 173 17.05 3.83 10.64
CA GLN A 173 17.34 4.07 9.24
C GLN A 173 16.97 5.49 8.83
N THR A 174 17.69 6.05 7.85
CA THR A 174 17.31 7.29 7.20
C THR A 174 16.99 7.07 5.74
N TYR A 175 16.10 7.88 5.21
CA TYR A 175 15.67 7.83 3.82
C TYR A 175 15.57 9.25 3.26
N GLN A 176 15.93 9.44 1.98
CA GLN A 176 15.80 10.72 1.30
C GLN A 176 14.37 11.25 1.37
N GLY A 177 14.21 12.59 1.45
CA GLY A 177 12.90 13.21 1.61
C GLY A 177 12.96 14.73 1.45
N GLY A 178 11.98 15.39 2.03
CA GLY A 178 11.91 16.85 2.08
C GLY A 178 11.53 17.50 0.75
N LEU A 179 10.83 16.76 -0.14
CA LEU A 179 10.36 17.22 -1.45
C LEU A 179 8.82 17.33 -1.46
N GLY A 180 8.29 18.53 -1.52
CA GLY A 180 6.84 18.76 -1.47
C GLY A 180 6.08 18.18 -2.69
N MET A 181 6.72 18.00 -3.85
CA MET A 181 6.14 17.26 -4.98
C MET A 181 6.41 15.74 -4.95
N GLY A 182 6.98 15.22 -3.85
CA GLY A 182 7.14 13.81 -3.55
C GLY A 182 8.38 13.15 -4.13
N GLN A 183 8.86 13.53 -5.32
CA GLN A 183 10.03 12.92 -5.95
C GLN A 183 10.82 13.89 -6.85
N ARG A 184 12.07 13.51 -7.15
CA ARG A 184 13.07 14.34 -7.84
C ARG A 184 12.66 14.78 -9.25
N ASP A 185 12.00 13.93 -10.02
CA ASP A 185 11.77 14.15 -11.44
C ASP A 185 10.85 15.35 -11.69
N TYR A 186 9.92 15.65 -10.78
CA TYR A 186 9.11 16.87 -10.84
C TYR A 186 9.94 18.18 -10.78
N TYR A 187 11.13 18.13 -10.19
CA TYR A 187 12.05 19.28 -10.10
C TYR A 187 13.02 19.35 -11.25
N LEU A 188 13.39 18.22 -11.87
CA LEU A 188 14.52 18.10 -12.78
C LEU A 188 14.12 17.90 -14.24
N GLU A 189 13.03 17.20 -14.53
CA GLU A 189 12.58 16.96 -15.89
C GLU A 189 12.02 18.22 -16.54
N ASN A 190 12.12 18.29 -17.88
CA ASN A 190 11.80 19.48 -18.64
C ASN A 190 10.73 19.29 -19.71
N ASP A 191 9.98 18.18 -19.66
CA ASP A 191 8.78 18.01 -20.45
C ASP A 191 7.71 19.06 -20.08
N GLU A 192 6.79 19.34 -20.98
CA GLU A 192 5.79 20.40 -20.80
C GLU A 192 4.89 20.19 -19.59
N GLN A 193 4.51 18.92 -19.33
CA GLN A 193 3.63 18.59 -18.22
C GLN A 193 4.35 18.79 -16.87
N THR A 194 5.57 18.29 -16.73
CA THR A 194 6.36 18.46 -15.51
C THR A 194 6.65 19.93 -15.21
N LYS A 195 6.94 20.72 -16.25
CA LYS A 195 7.06 22.19 -16.12
C LYS A 195 5.77 22.83 -15.63
N SER A 196 4.63 22.45 -16.22
CA SER A 196 3.32 22.97 -15.81
C SER A 196 3.01 22.65 -14.34
N ILE A 197 3.24 21.41 -13.91
CA ILE A 197 3.07 20.99 -12.50
C ILE A 197 3.97 21.82 -11.60
N ARG A 198 5.23 21.99 -11.95
CA ARG A 198 6.21 22.80 -11.18
C ARG A 198 5.79 24.26 -11.06
N ASP A 199 5.24 24.86 -12.10
CA ASP A 199 4.73 26.24 -12.05
C ASP A 199 3.47 26.33 -11.18
N LYS A 200 2.57 25.36 -11.24
CA LYS A 200 1.43 25.26 -10.34
C LYS A 200 1.85 25.05 -8.88
N TYR A 201 2.92 24.31 -8.65
CA TYR A 201 3.50 24.16 -7.31
C TYR A 201 3.98 25.49 -6.73
N LYS A 202 4.68 26.32 -7.52
CA LYS A 202 5.09 27.67 -7.12
C LYS A 202 3.88 28.56 -6.75
N GLU A 203 2.81 28.50 -7.56
CA GLU A 203 1.56 29.21 -7.24
C GLU A 203 0.94 28.69 -5.93
N HIS A 204 0.94 27.38 -5.74
CA HIS A 204 0.46 26.72 -4.52
C HIS A 204 1.24 27.19 -3.28
N LEU A 205 2.58 27.18 -3.32
CA LEU A 205 3.43 27.68 -2.25
C LEU A 205 3.05 29.11 -1.84
N VAL A 206 2.95 30.02 -2.80
CA VAL A 206 2.59 31.42 -2.54
C VAL A 206 1.22 31.53 -1.86
N LYS A 207 0.20 30.83 -2.37
CA LYS A 207 -1.14 30.86 -1.80
C LYS A 207 -1.19 30.30 -0.37
N MET A 208 -0.47 29.21 -0.11
CA MET A 208 -0.44 28.59 1.22
C MET A 208 0.24 29.50 2.25
N PHE A 209 1.35 30.17 1.89
CA PHE A 209 1.96 31.19 2.76
C PHE A 209 1.02 32.38 3.02
N GLN A 210 0.28 32.82 2.00
CA GLN A 210 -0.72 33.90 2.18
C GLN A 210 -1.84 33.47 3.13
N LEU A 211 -2.36 32.25 3.01
CA LEU A 211 -3.34 31.69 3.95
C LEU A 211 -2.78 31.60 5.38
N ALA A 212 -1.48 31.33 5.53
CA ALA A 212 -0.79 31.35 6.82
C ALA A 212 -0.58 32.76 7.40
N GLY A 213 -0.90 33.81 6.63
CA GLY A 213 -0.88 35.21 7.08
C GLY A 213 0.29 36.05 6.55
N TYR A 214 1.09 35.54 5.62
CA TYR A 214 2.18 36.32 5.00
C TYR A 214 1.64 37.27 3.93
N ASP A 215 2.27 38.42 3.78
CA ASP A 215 2.01 39.32 2.66
C ASP A 215 2.53 38.71 1.33
N GLY A 216 2.04 39.23 0.19
CA GLY A 216 2.37 38.70 -1.12
C GLY A 216 3.87 38.76 -1.45
N ALA A 217 4.61 39.76 -1.00
CA ALA A 217 6.04 39.91 -1.26
C ALA A 217 6.84 38.89 -0.45
N THR A 218 6.48 38.69 0.81
CA THR A 218 7.09 37.68 1.69
C THR A 218 6.77 36.26 1.21
N ALA A 219 5.53 35.99 0.80
CA ALA A 219 5.14 34.70 0.24
C ALA A 219 5.93 34.34 -1.05
N GLN A 220 6.21 35.33 -1.91
CA GLN A 220 7.07 35.12 -3.08
C GLN A 220 8.53 34.80 -2.69
N LYS A 221 9.08 35.45 -1.68
CA LYS A 221 10.43 35.12 -1.16
C LYS A 221 10.46 33.71 -0.60
N ALA A 222 9.45 33.33 0.19
CA ALA A 222 9.32 31.99 0.76
C ALA A 222 9.25 30.94 -0.35
N MET A 223 8.44 31.13 -1.40
CA MET A 223 8.38 30.24 -2.56
C MET A 223 9.75 30.05 -3.21
N VAL A 224 10.51 31.12 -3.43
CA VAL A 224 11.86 31.04 -4.02
C VAL A 224 12.80 30.25 -3.12
N ALA A 225 12.78 30.49 -1.79
CA ALA A 225 13.60 29.79 -0.82
C ALA A 225 13.30 28.29 -0.80
N VAL A 226 12.01 27.91 -0.71
CA VAL A 226 11.54 26.53 -0.74
C VAL A 226 11.99 25.82 -2.03
N MET A 227 11.71 26.41 -3.20
CA MET A 227 12.08 25.85 -4.50
C MET A 227 13.58 25.64 -4.64
N ASN A 228 14.39 26.55 -4.11
CA ASN A 228 15.87 26.44 -4.15
C ASN A 228 16.34 25.26 -3.30
N ILE A 229 15.84 25.12 -2.09
CA ILE A 229 16.19 24.00 -1.19
C ILE A 229 15.74 22.67 -1.78
N GLU A 230 14.47 22.55 -2.14
CA GLU A 230 13.92 21.31 -2.67
C GLU A 230 14.60 20.88 -3.99
N THR A 231 14.95 21.84 -4.85
CA THR A 231 15.71 21.55 -6.08
C THR A 231 17.11 21.02 -5.79
N ARG A 232 17.79 21.51 -4.75
CA ARG A 232 19.08 20.99 -4.31
C ARG A 232 18.93 19.56 -3.80
N LEU A 233 17.95 19.30 -2.94
CA LEU A 233 17.66 17.97 -2.41
C LEU A 233 17.31 17.00 -3.54
N ALA A 234 16.49 17.42 -4.50
CA ALA A 234 16.09 16.61 -5.65
C ALA A 234 17.27 16.19 -6.53
N LYS A 235 18.26 17.09 -6.73
CA LYS A 235 19.48 16.77 -7.50
C LYS A 235 20.34 15.70 -6.85
N ALA A 236 20.34 15.60 -5.54
CA ALA A 236 21.10 14.60 -4.79
C ALA A 236 20.32 13.32 -4.52
N ALA A 237 19.01 13.34 -4.70
CA ALA A 237 18.14 12.20 -4.50
C ALA A 237 18.30 11.16 -5.63
N ARG A 238 18.11 9.89 -5.30
CA ARG A 238 17.99 8.78 -6.27
C ARG A 238 16.61 8.80 -6.93
N SER A 239 16.56 8.31 -8.16
CA SER A 239 15.30 8.04 -8.88
C SER A 239 14.55 6.85 -8.26
N GLN A 240 13.27 6.68 -8.64
CA GLN A 240 12.46 5.55 -8.16
C GLN A 240 13.06 4.19 -8.57
N VAL A 241 13.67 4.11 -9.77
CA VAL A 241 14.36 2.89 -10.22
C VAL A 241 15.62 2.62 -9.37
N GLU A 242 16.46 3.63 -9.14
CA GLU A 242 17.67 3.49 -8.31
C GLU A 242 17.35 3.09 -6.86
N LEU A 243 16.20 3.51 -6.32
CA LEU A 243 15.75 3.15 -4.98
C LEU A 243 15.35 1.67 -4.85
N ARG A 244 15.17 0.96 -5.95
CA ARG A 244 14.83 -0.47 -5.94
C ARG A 244 16.00 -1.38 -5.57
N ASP A 245 17.25 -0.90 -5.61
CA ASP A 245 18.42 -1.69 -5.24
C ASP A 245 18.60 -1.73 -3.70
N PRO A 246 18.31 -2.87 -3.04
CA PRO A 246 18.42 -2.97 -1.59
C PRO A 246 19.87 -2.90 -1.11
N HIS A 247 20.86 -3.38 -1.89
CA HIS A 247 22.26 -3.27 -1.55
C HIS A 247 22.75 -1.83 -1.60
N ALA A 248 22.34 -1.05 -2.60
CA ALA A 248 22.67 0.36 -2.70
C ALA A 248 22.05 1.19 -1.56
N ASN A 249 20.90 0.76 -1.01
CA ASN A 249 20.24 1.42 0.12
C ASN A 249 20.78 0.98 1.49
N TYR A 250 21.67 -0.02 1.55
CA TYR A 250 22.25 -0.49 2.80
C TYR A 250 23.65 0.10 3.03
N ASN A 251 23.73 1.08 3.90
CA ASN A 251 24.97 1.79 4.26
C ASN A 251 25.07 1.95 5.79
N LYS A 252 25.09 0.82 6.48
CA LYS A 252 25.17 0.75 7.94
C LYS A 252 26.50 1.30 8.44
N MET A 253 26.48 2.13 9.46
CA MET A 253 27.64 2.77 10.08
C MET A 253 27.50 2.82 11.59
N ASP A 254 28.62 2.68 12.30
CA ASP A 254 28.67 3.08 13.69
C ASP A 254 28.69 4.62 13.83
N MET A 255 28.51 5.12 15.05
CA MET A 255 28.41 6.56 15.32
C MET A 255 29.71 7.32 15.03
N GLU A 256 30.88 6.68 15.14
CA GLU A 256 32.17 7.29 14.81
C GLU A 256 32.32 7.49 13.30
N THR A 257 32.03 6.44 12.54
CA THR A 257 32.02 6.47 11.07
C THR A 257 30.99 7.44 10.53
N LEU A 258 29.80 7.49 11.13
CA LEU A 258 28.75 8.44 10.77
C LEU A 258 29.23 9.89 10.88
N LYS A 259 29.77 10.25 12.03
CA LYS A 259 30.29 11.61 12.28
C LYS A 259 31.47 11.98 11.38
N LYS A 260 32.30 10.99 11.05
CA LYS A 260 33.42 11.18 10.11
C LYS A 260 32.92 11.40 8.67
N ASN A 261 31.90 10.68 8.23
CA ASN A 261 31.37 10.77 6.87
C ASN A 261 30.48 12.00 6.66
N PHE A 262 29.82 12.47 7.73
CA PHE A 262 28.93 13.62 7.72
C PHE A 262 29.29 14.61 8.85
N PRO A 263 30.52 15.22 8.81
CA PRO A 263 31.06 15.99 9.93
C PRO A 263 30.32 17.31 10.16
N THR A 264 29.58 17.80 9.18
CA THR A 264 28.84 19.05 9.22
C THR A 264 27.41 18.92 9.72
N PHE A 265 26.94 17.69 10.00
CA PHE A 265 25.63 17.42 10.57
C PHE A 265 25.76 17.13 12.08
N ASN A 266 25.02 17.85 12.91
CA ASN A 266 25.06 17.64 14.36
C ASN A 266 24.19 16.43 14.79
N TRP A 267 24.74 15.23 14.60
CA TRP A 267 24.07 13.96 14.94
C TRP A 267 23.75 13.82 16.42
N ASP A 268 24.60 14.37 17.30
CA ASP A 268 24.38 14.27 18.75
C ASP A 268 23.13 15.06 19.17
N ALA A 269 22.98 16.30 18.68
CA ALA A 269 21.78 17.08 18.93
C ALA A 269 20.54 16.42 18.35
N TYR A 270 20.63 15.91 17.13
CA TYR A 270 19.51 15.26 16.44
C TYR A 270 19.04 14.00 17.17
N PHE A 271 19.93 13.04 17.45
CA PHE A 271 19.55 11.78 18.08
C PHE A 271 19.16 11.94 19.56
N THR A 272 19.84 12.83 20.30
CA THR A 272 19.44 13.16 21.68
C THR A 272 18.01 13.69 21.72
N THR A 273 17.69 14.64 20.85
CA THR A 273 16.34 15.19 20.75
C THR A 273 15.32 14.15 20.32
N SER A 274 15.68 13.24 19.40
CA SER A 274 14.82 12.14 18.97
C SER A 274 14.59 11.07 20.06
N GLY A 275 15.30 11.12 21.18
CA GLY A 275 15.22 10.11 22.25
C GLY A 275 16.09 8.86 22.03
N LEU A 276 17.10 8.96 21.14
CA LEU A 276 17.99 7.87 20.74
C LEU A 276 19.41 8.06 21.30
N ASN A 277 19.53 8.30 22.61
CA ASN A 277 20.79 8.65 23.29
C ASN A 277 21.87 7.56 23.21
N ASP A 278 21.46 6.29 23.19
CA ASP A 278 22.37 5.13 23.25
C ASP A 278 22.55 4.44 21.91
N LEU A 279 22.21 5.13 20.80
CA LEU A 279 22.29 4.58 19.46
C LEU A 279 23.74 4.18 19.12
N LYS A 280 23.94 2.95 18.67
CA LYS A 280 25.25 2.41 18.30
C LYS A 280 25.52 2.45 16.81
N GLU A 281 24.51 2.20 16.02
CA GLU A 281 24.56 2.01 14.58
C GLU A 281 23.33 2.60 13.93
N VAL A 282 23.48 3.07 12.69
CA VAL A 282 22.39 3.59 11.85
C VAL A 282 22.65 3.22 10.40
N ASN A 283 21.59 2.97 9.64
CA ASN A 283 21.66 2.86 8.18
C ASN A 283 21.35 4.22 7.53
N ILE A 284 22.26 4.73 6.73
CA ILE A 284 22.05 5.91 5.88
C ILE A 284 21.66 5.40 4.49
N GLY A 285 20.37 5.30 4.20
CA GLY A 285 19.86 4.69 2.96
C GLY A 285 20.42 5.34 1.69
N GLN A 286 20.50 6.67 1.65
CA GLN A 286 21.03 7.41 0.50
C GLN A 286 22.09 8.42 0.97
N PRO A 287 23.37 8.00 1.04
CA PRO A 287 24.46 8.85 1.57
C PRO A 287 24.64 10.17 0.82
N ALA A 288 24.48 10.20 -0.51
CA ALA A 288 24.60 11.43 -1.29
C ALA A 288 23.48 12.44 -0.95
N ALA A 289 22.26 11.98 -0.78
CA ALA A 289 21.14 12.82 -0.35
C ALA A 289 21.37 13.36 1.07
N MET A 290 21.83 12.53 1.99
CA MET A 290 22.12 12.96 3.36
C MET A 290 23.26 13.97 3.43
N LYS A 291 24.27 13.82 2.59
CA LYS A 291 25.35 14.81 2.46
C LYS A 291 24.81 16.16 1.98
N GLU A 292 23.93 16.17 0.99
CA GLU A 292 23.31 17.40 0.50
C GLU A 292 22.43 18.05 1.58
N VAL A 293 21.72 17.27 2.38
CA VAL A 293 20.98 17.79 3.55
C VAL A 293 21.93 18.55 4.48
N ALA A 294 23.07 17.96 4.85
CA ALA A 294 24.07 18.63 5.68
C ALA A 294 24.62 19.90 5.00
N ASP A 295 24.89 19.85 3.70
CA ASP A 295 25.39 20.98 2.93
C ASP A 295 24.34 22.11 2.81
N VAL A 296 23.07 21.79 2.60
CA VAL A 296 21.94 22.75 2.61
C VAL A 296 21.87 23.47 3.95
N ILE A 297 21.81 22.73 5.06
CA ILE A 297 21.74 23.33 6.40
C ILE A 297 22.90 24.27 6.66
N ASN A 298 24.12 23.94 6.21
CA ASN A 298 25.29 24.72 6.45
C ASN A 298 25.52 25.90 5.50
N THR A 299 25.01 25.86 4.29
CA THR A 299 25.30 26.84 3.24
C THR A 299 24.15 27.77 2.88
N VAL A 300 22.91 27.34 3.05
CA VAL A 300 21.73 28.17 2.78
C VAL A 300 21.53 29.18 3.91
N PRO A 301 21.16 30.45 3.61
CA PRO A 301 20.86 31.45 4.64
C PRO A 301 19.77 30.94 5.61
N LEU A 302 19.92 31.27 6.91
CA LEU A 302 18.98 30.82 7.95
C LEU A 302 17.54 31.24 7.66
N GLU A 303 17.34 32.45 7.14
CA GLU A 303 15.99 32.95 6.79
C GLU A 303 15.31 32.10 5.69
N ASP A 304 16.07 31.65 4.69
CA ASP A 304 15.53 30.77 3.65
C ASP A 304 15.17 29.38 4.21
N GLN A 305 15.96 28.87 5.15
CA GLN A 305 15.68 27.62 5.83
C GLN A 305 14.45 27.73 6.72
N LYS A 306 14.22 28.86 7.40
CA LYS A 306 12.97 29.11 8.15
C LYS A 306 11.75 29.02 7.24
N PHE A 307 11.77 29.62 6.06
CA PHE A 307 10.69 29.48 5.09
C PHE A 307 10.45 28.02 4.67
N TYR A 308 11.52 27.26 4.46
CA TYR A 308 11.39 25.84 4.12
C TYR A 308 10.79 25.02 5.29
N LEU A 309 11.19 25.26 6.53
CA LEU A 309 10.63 24.60 7.70
C LEU A 309 9.15 24.98 7.90
N GLN A 310 8.81 26.26 7.73
CA GLN A 310 7.43 26.76 7.77
C GLN A 310 6.57 26.14 6.69
N TRP A 311 7.12 25.98 5.49
CA TRP A 311 6.43 25.28 4.40
C TRP A 311 6.09 23.85 4.80
N ASN A 312 7.03 23.07 5.33
CA ASN A 312 6.78 21.69 5.75
C ASN A 312 5.70 21.62 6.85
N LEU A 313 5.65 22.58 7.77
CA LEU A 313 4.60 22.67 8.77
C LEU A 313 3.23 22.98 8.14
N ILE A 314 3.17 24.00 7.27
CA ILE A 314 1.94 24.40 6.58
C ILE A 314 1.36 23.24 5.78
N ASP A 315 2.20 22.57 4.99
CA ASP A 315 1.82 21.45 4.14
C ASP A 315 1.28 20.26 4.96
N ALA A 316 1.99 19.87 6.03
CA ALA A 316 1.56 18.81 6.93
C ALA A 316 0.23 19.11 7.62
N ALA A 317 0.00 20.36 8.02
CA ALA A 317 -1.21 20.78 8.73
C ALA A 317 -2.40 21.07 7.80
N ALA A 318 -2.17 21.34 6.51
CA ALA A 318 -3.15 21.90 5.58
C ALA A 318 -4.50 21.18 5.57
N SER A 319 -4.51 19.86 5.64
CA SER A 319 -5.74 19.03 5.64
C SER A 319 -6.53 19.08 6.95
N PHE A 320 -5.97 19.67 8.00
CA PHE A 320 -6.52 19.73 9.36
C PHE A 320 -6.84 21.16 9.82
N LEU A 321 -6.72 22.14 8.92
CA LEU A 321 -7.02 23.54 9.14
C LEU A 321 -8.37 23.94 8.52
N SER A 322 -8.56 25.25 8.22
CA SER A 322 -9.79 25.74 7.60
C SER A 322 -10.02 25.23 6.18
N ASP A 323 -11.25 25.36 5.70
CA ASP A 323 -11.63 24.92 4.36
C ASP A 323 -10.80 25.58 3.24
N ASP A 324 -10.28 26.81 3.44
CA ASP A 324 -9.42 27.48 2.46
C ASP A 324 -8.08 26.74 2.29
N PHE A 325 -7.46 26.29 3.40
CA PHE A 325 -6.25 25.46 3.34
C PHE A 325 -6.52 24.11 2.69
N VAL A 326 -7.61 23.45 3.09
CA VAL A 326 -8.01 22.16 2.54
C VAL A 326 -8.29 22.28 1.02
N ALA A 327 -8.96 23.34 0.61
CA ALA A 327 -9.27 23.59 -0.81
C ALA A 327 -8.00 23.84 -1.63
N GLN A 328 -7.05 24.64 -1.11
CA GLN A 328 -5.80 24.91 -1.80
C GLN A 328 -4.89 23.68 -1.87
N ASN A 329 -4.87 22.87 -0.81
CA ASN A 329 -4.17 21.58 -0.80
C ASN A 329 -4.76 20.61 -1.84
N PHE A 330 -6.09 20.51 -1.91
CA PHE A 330 -6.78 19.71 -2.91
C PHE A 330 -6.51 20.20 -4.35
N ASP A 331 -6.49 21.50 -4.57
CA ASP A 331 -6.29 22.10 -5.90
C ASP A 331 -4.94 21.70 -6.50
N PHE A 332 -3.89 21.62 -5.69
CA PHE A 332 -2.60 21.17 -6.16
C PHE A 332 -2.46 19.64 -6.15
N TYR A 333 -2.51 19.00 -5.00
CA TYR A 333 -2.16 17.57 -4.90
C TYR A 333 -3.21 16.62 -5.52
N SER A 334 -4.48 17.02 -5.52
CA SER A 334 -5.55 16.18 -6.08
C SER A 334 -5.94 16.59 -7.49
N ARG A 335 -6.24 17.88 -7.72
CA ARG A 335 -6.70 18.34 -9.02
C ARG A 335 -5.56 18.42 -10.03
N THR A 336 -4.48 19.11 -9.68
CA THR A 336 -3.36 19.32 -10.63
C THR A 336 -2.56 18.05 -10.85
N MET A 337 -2.20 17.32 -9.79
CA MET A 337 -1.32 16.15 -9.92
C MET A 337 -2.04 14.88 -10.36
N SER A 338 -3.29 14.65 -9.93
CA SER A 338 -4.00 13.39 -10.20
C SER A 338 -5.30 13.53 -10.99
N GLY A 339 -5.71 14.76 -11.35
CA GLY A 339 -6.86 15.01 -12.22
C GLY A 339 -8.23 14.90 -11.53
N LYS A 340 -8.31 14.78 -10.20
CA LYS A 340 -9.60 14.81 -9.47
C LYS A 340 -10.29 16.15 -9.71
N LYS A 341 -11.60 16.12 -9.89
CA LYS A 341 -12.37 17.34 -10.15
C LYS A 341 -13.10 17.86 -8.93
N GLU A 342 -13.49 16.97 -8.03
CA GLU A 342 -14.24 17.27 -6.82
C GLU A 342 -13.58 16.66 -5.57
N MET A 343 -13.66 17.40 -4.46
CA MET A 343 -13.15 16.94 -3.18
C MET A 343 -14.13 15.94 -2.55
N GLN A 344 -13.61 14.89 -1.94
CA GLN A 344 -14.42 13.94 -1.18
C GLN A 344 -15.16 14.64 -0.04
N PRO A 345 -16.42 14.23 0.28
CA PRO A 345 -17.20 14.74 1.40
C PRO A 345 -16.42 14.71 2.71
N ARG A 346 -16.67 15.66 3.60
CA ARG A 346 -15.94 15.80 4.87
C ARG A 346 -15.96 14.51 5.70
N TRP A 347 -17.10 13.81 5.75
CA TRP A 347 -17.19 12.57 6.51
C TRP A 347 -16.21 11.48 6.03
N LYS A 348 -15.96 11.37 4.73
CA LYS A 348 -14.97 10.42 4.18
C LYS A 348 -13.57 10.77 4.67
N ARG A 349 -13.21 12.05 4.66
CA ARG A 349 -11.94 12.56 5.17
C ARG A 349 -11.80 12.34 6.67
N ALA A 350 -12.88 12.62 7.43
CA ALA A 350 -12.92 12.39 8.88
C ALA A 350 -12.74 10.90 9.24
N VAL A 351 -13.45 10.00 8.56
CA VAL A 351 -13.27 8.55 8.73
C VAL A 351 -11.83 8.15 8.44
N SER A 352 -11.23 8.64 7.34
CA SER A 352 -9.84 8.34 7.00
C SER A 352 -8.84 8.85 8.05
N THR A 353 -9.12 10.00 8.68
CA THR A 353 -8.27 10.52 9.77
C THR A 353 -8.37 9.65 11.03
N VAL A 354 -9.58 9.25 11.42
CA VAL A 354 -9.78 8.34 12.56
C VAL A 354 -9.09 6.99 12.31
N ASP A 355 -9.27 6.45 11.12
CA ASP A 355 -8.64 5.21 10.68
C ASP A 355 -7.10 5.29 10.70
N GLY A 356 -6.54 6.36 10.17
CA GLY A 356 -5.09 6.60 10.17
C GLY A 356 -4.50 6.84 11.57
N SER A 357 -5.25 7.45 12.49
CA SER A 357 -4.76 7.79 13.84
C SER A 357 -5.00 6.69 14.89
N LEU A 358 -6.03 5.87 14.72
CA LEU A 358 -6.51 4.85 15.68
C LEU A 358 -6.75 3.50 14.97
N GLY A 359 -5.92 3.19 13.99
CA GLY A 359 -6.15 2.13 13.00
C GLY A 359 -6.47 0.76 13.60
N GLU A 360 -5.69 0.28 14.58
CA GLU A 360 -5.99 -1.03 15.19
C GLU A 360 -7.17 -1.00 16.16
N VAL A 361 -7.47 0.17 16.78
CA VAL A 361 -8.69 0.33 17.59
C VAL A 361 -9.93 0.13 16.72
N VAL A 362 -9.95 0.81 15.58
CA VAL A 362 -11.04 0.70 14.61
C VAL A 362 -11.04 -0.68 13.95
N GLY A 363 -9.85 -1.22 13.67
CA GLY A 363 -9.65 -2.55 13.11
C GLY A 363 -10.24 -3.66 13.97
N GLN A 364 -10.07 -3.61 15.28
CA GLN A 364 -10.67 -4.56 16.20
C GLN A 364 -12.21 -4.53 16.10
N MET A 365 -12.81 -3.35 16.12
CA MET A 365 -14.27 -3.20 15.97
C MET A 365 -14.76 -3.69 14.60
N TYR A 366 -13.98 -3.45 13.55
CA TYR A 366 -14.28 -3.88 12.20
C TYR A 366 -14.35 -5.41 12.08
N VAL A 367 -13.34 -6.12 12.57
CA VAL A 367 -13.30 -7.59 12.45
C VAL A 367 -14.37 -8.27 13.31
N GLU A 368 -14.66 -7.74 14.50
CA GLU A 368 -15.73 -8.25 15.36
C GLU A 368 -17.10 -8.22 14.67
N LYS A 369 -17.37 -7.20 13.84
CA LYS A 369 -18.66 -7.03 13.18
C LYS A 369 -18.72 -7.62 11.77
N TYR A 370 -17.63 -7.54 10.99
CA TYR A 370 -17.67 -7.77 9.54
C TYR A 370 -16.82 -8.94 9.04
N PHE A 371 -15.97 -9.56 9.87
CA PHE A 371 -15.10 -10.65 9.42
C PHE A 371 -15.47 -12.01 10.04
N PRO A 372 -16.09 -12.93 9.26
CA PRO A 372 -16.48 -14.24 9.79
C PRO A 372 -15.27 -15.19 9.91
N ALA A 373 -15.20 -15.93 11.00
CA ALA A 373 -14.13 -16.92 11.24
C ALA A 373 -13.97 -17.96 10.13
N ALA A 374 -15.07 -18.37 9.48
CA ALA A 374 -15.05 -19.33 8.38
C ALA A 374 -14.27 -18.81 7.15
N ALA A 375 -14.24 -17.49 6.91
CA ALA A 375 -13.46 -16.90 5.84
C ALA A 375 -11.96 -17.08 6.09
N LYS A 376 -11.51 -16.87 7.33
CA LYS A 376 -10.10 -17.11 7.74
C LYS A 376 -9.70 -18.57 7.50
N GLU A 377 -10.53 -19.53 7.89
CA GLU A 377 -10.26 -20.96 7.74
C GLU A 377 -10.11 -21.34 6.24
N ARG A 378 -11.03 -20.87 5.38
CA ARG A 378 -10.96 -21.15 3.92
C ARG A 378 -9.70 -20.52 3.30
N MET A 379 -9.33 -19.32 3.72
CA MET A 379 -8.11 -18.66 3.27
C MET A 379 -6.84 -19.44 3.66
N VAL A 380 -6.76 -19.97 4.87
CA VAL A 380 -5.64 -20.84 5.29
C VAL A 380 -5.49 -22.02 4.34
N GLY A 381 -6.61 -22.64 3.93
CA GLY A 381 -6.61 -23.73 2.96
C GLY A 381 -6.08 -23.31 1.59
N LEU A 382 -6.52 -22.15 1.07
CA LEU A 382 -6.04 -21.60 -0.21
C LEU A 382 -4.53 -21.31 -0.15
N VAL A 383 -4.05 -20.62 0.88
CA VAL A 383 -2.62 -20.30 1.06
C VAL A 383 -1.77 -21.58 1.05
N LYS A 384 -2.20 -22.63 1.76
CA LYS A 384 -1.49 -23.91 1.79
C LYS A 384 -1.43 -24.59 0.41
N ASN A 385 -2.53 -24.55 -0.33
CA ASN A 385 -2.59 -25.12 -1.68
C ASN A 385 -1.66 -24.37 -2.63
N LEU A 386 -1.63 -23.04 -2.58
CA LEU A 386 -0.73 -22.23 -3.41
C LEU A 386 0.74 -22.42 -3.02
N GLN A 387 1.05 -22.50 -1.72
CA GLN A 387 2.41 -22.78 -1.25
C GLN A 387 2.90 -24.14 -1.74
N THR A 388 2.06 -25.15 -1.72
CA THR A 388 2.35 -26.49 -2.27
C THR A 388 2.61 -26.40 -3.78
N SER A 389 1.74 -25.69 -4.51
CA SER A 389 1.85 -25.53 -5.96
C SER A 389 3.12 -24.78 -6.36
N LEU A 390 3.47 -23.68 -5.66
CA LEU A 390 4.72 -22.97 -5.91
C LEU A 390 5.94 -23.86 -5.67
N GLY A 391 5.93 -24.67 -4.60
CA GLY A 391 7.01 -25.62 -4.32
C GLY A 391 7.17 -26.69 -5.40
N GLU A 392 6.08 -27.21 -5.96
CA GLU A 392 6.11 -28.14 -7.09
C GLU A 392 6.65 -27.48 -8.35
N ARG A 393 6.26 -26.25 -8.65
CA ARG A 393 6.76 -25.48 -9.79
C ARG A 393 8.26 -25.19 -9.66
N ILE A 394 8.76 -24.76 -8.50
CA ILE A 394 10.20 -24.55 -8.25
C ILE A 394 10.98 -25.84 -8.56
N LYS A 395 10.52 -27.00 -8.09
CA LYS A 395 11.16 -28.29 -8.40
C LYS A 395 11.22 -28.59 -9.90
N ALA A 396 10.21 -28.17 -10.64
CA ALA A 396 10.08 -28.44 -12.07
C ALA A 396 10.84 -27.45 -12.97
N LEU A 397 11.38 -26.34 -12.43
CA LEU A 397 12.13 -25.36 -13.22
C LEU A 397 13.36 -25.98 -13.87
N GLU A 398 13.43 -25.95 -15.19
CA GLU A 398 14.57 -26.50 -15.94
C GLU A 398 15.79 -25.57 -15.96
N TRP A 399 15.56 -24.25 -15.80
CA TRP A 399 16.63 -23.26 -15.89
C TRP A 399 17.41 -23.08 -14.58
N MET A 400 16.83 -23.49 -13.44
CA MET A 400 17.42 -23.34 -12.11
C MET A 400 18.13 -24.62 -11.67
N SER A 401 19.32 -24.49 -11.10
CA SER A 401 20.10 -25.59 -10.56
C SER A 401 19.50 -26.16 -9.25
N GLU A 402 19.83 -27.44 -8.97
CA GLU A 402 19.34 -28.09 -7.74
C GLU A 402 19.77 -27.38 -6.44
N PRO A 403 21.02 -26.86 -6.29
CA PRO A 403 21.37 -26.09 -5.09
C PRO A 403 20.47 -24.88 -4.84
N THR A 404 20.15 -24.12 -5.88
CA THR A 404 19.26 -22.94 -5.77
C THR A 404 17.82 -23.35 -5.48
N LYS A 405 17.31 -24.43 -6.13
CA LYS A 405 15.97 -24.98 -5.83
C LYS A 405 15.82 -25.37 -4.36
N VAL A 406 16.83 -26.04 -3.78
CA VAL A 406 16.80 -26.41 -2.36
C VAL A 406 16.64 -25.17 -1.48
N LYS A 407 17.41 -24.11 -1.74
CA LYS A 407 17.33 -22.85 -1.00
C LYS A 407 15.99 -22.13 -1.19
N ALA A 408 15.46 -22.12 -2.42
CA ALA A 408 14.15 -21.56 -2.70
C ALA A 408 13.03 -22.29 -1.92
N LEU A 409 13.10 -23.63 -1.86
CA LEU A 409 12.14 -24.44 -1.11
C LEU A 409 12.26 -24.24 0.40
N GLU A 410 13.50 -24.09 0.94
CA GLU A 410 13.72 -23.73 2.33
C GLU A 410 13.07 -22.37 2.66
N LYS A 411 13.24 -21.37 1.79
CA LYS A 411 12.63 -20.05 1.95
C LYS A 411 11.11 -20.11 1.89
N LEU A 412 10.54 -20.82 0.93
CA LEU A 412 9.09 -21.00 0.82
C LEU A 412 8.51 -21.69 2.06
N ALA A 413 9.21 -22.65 2.64
CA ALA A 413 8.77 -23.37 3.83
C ALA A 413 8.76 -22.52 5.11
N THR A 414 9.50 -21.40 5.12
CA THR A 414 9.61 -20.50 6.28
C THR A 414 8.73 -19.25 6.15
N PHE A 415 7.84 -19.19 5.17
CA PHE A 415 6.90 -18.06 5.05
C PHE A 415 6.05 -17.95 6.31
N HIS A 416 6.09 -16.76 6.92
CA HIS A 416 5.16 -16.39 7.99
C HIS A 416 3.85 -15.88 7.37
N VAL A 417 2.72 -16.52 7.71
CA VAL A 417 1.42 -16.25 7.06
C VAL A 417 0.49 -15.53 8.02
N LYS A 418 0.04 -14.34 7.64
CA LYS A 418 -0.90 -13.49 8.39
C LYS A 418 -2.21 -13.36 7.63
N ILE A 419 -3.34 -13.72 8.26
CA ILE A 419 -4.67 -13.71 7.64
C ILE A 419 -5.69 -13.06 8.57
N GLY A 420 -6.39 -12.07 8.07
CA GLY A 420 -7.52 -11.41 8.70
C GLY A 420 -7.12 -10.29 9.65
N TYR A 421 -6.56 -10.61 10.79
CA TYR A 421 -6.25 -9.65 11.85
C TYR A 421 -5.17 -10.18 12.81
N PRO A 422 -4.46 -9.28 13.55
CA PRO A 422 -3.42 -9.66 14.50
C PRO A 422 -4.02 -10.35 15.76
N ASP A 423 -3.27 -11.27 16.36
CA ASP A 423 -3.66 -11.92 17.62
C ASP A 423 -3.46 -10.98 18.83
N LYS A 424 -2.59 -9.97 18.69
CA LYS A 424 -2.30 -8.96 19.71
C LYS A 424 -2.46 -7.56 19.12
N TRP A 425 -3.30 -6.77 19.76
CA TRP A 425 -3.57 -5.38 19.37
C TRP A 425 -2.59 -4.40 20.02
N LYS A 426 -2.28 -3.31 19.35
CA LYS A 426 -1.48 -2.21 19.91
C LYS A 426 -2.22 -1.51 21.05
N ASP A 427 -1.47 -1.06 22.05
CA ASP A 427 -2.01 -0.32 23.19
C ASP A 427 -2.01 1.18 22.93
N TYR A 428 -3.19 1.75 22.69
CA TYR A 428 -3.40 3.18 22.50
C TYR A 428 -3.73 3.93 23.80
N SER A 429 -3.55 3.33 24.98
CA SER A 429 -3.91 3.96 26.26
C SER A 429 -3.21 5.30 26.49
N ALA A 430 -1.95 5.43 26.06
CA ALA A 430 -1.15 6.63 26.17
C ALA A 430 -1.51 7.74 25.17
N LEU A 431 -2.26 7.44 24.11
CA LEU A 431 -2.72 8.45 23.15
C LEU A 431 -3.92 9.21 23.73
N GLU A 432 -3.79 10.52 23.90
CA GLU A 432 -4.90 11.39 24.32
C GLU A 432 -5.54 12.12 23.13
N ILE A 433 -6.86 12.06 23.04
CA ILE A 433 -7.67 12.90 22.15
C ILE A 433 -8.41 13.92 23.00
N LYS A 434 -8.24 15.22 22.69
CA LYS A 434 -8.75 16.35 23.47
C LYS A 434 -9.64 17.25 22.64
N ASP A 435 -10.60 17.91 23.29
CA ASP A 435 -11.43 18.96 22.67
C ASP A 435 -10.66 20.29 22.57
N ASP A 436 -9.58 20.23 21.77
CA ASP A 436 -8.79 21.41 21.39
C ASP A 436 -8.73 21.53 19.85
N SER A 437 -7.60 21.84 19.22
CA SER A 437 -7.56 21.91 17.77
C SER A 437 -7.46 20.54 17.12
N TYR A 438 -7.96 20.43 15.88
CA TYR A 438 -7.82 19.22 15.07
C TYR A 438 -6.35 18.88 14.84
N TRP A 439 -5.54 19.87 14.43
CA TRP A 439 -4.11 19.70 14.22
C TRP A 439 -3.38 19.19 15.46
N ALA A 440 -3.65 19.73 16.65
CA ALA A 440 -3.01 19.27 17.88
C ALA A 440 -3.31 17.79 18.21
N ASN A 441 -4.48 17.28 17.83
CA ASN A 441 -4.79 15.85 17.97
C ASN A 441 -3.99 15.01 16.99
N ILE A 442 -3.77 15.49 15.76
CA ILE A 442 -2.92 14.82 14.78
C ILE A 442 -1.46 14.79 15.23
N GLU A 443 -0.95 15.89 15.79
CA GLU A 443 0.40 15.91 16.38
C GLU A 443 0.55 14.89 17.52
N ARG A 444 -0.46 14.76 18.40
CA ARG A 444 -0.45 13.75 19.49
C ARG A 444 -0.48 12.33 18.97
N ALA A 445 -1.27 12.05 17.93
CA ALA A 445 -1.29 10.74 17.27
C ALA A 445 0.07 10.42 16.63
N SER A 446 0.66 11.38 15.91
CA SER A 446 1.98 11.23 15.31
C SER A 446 3.08 11.04 16.37
N GLN A 447 3.00 11.75 17.49
CA GLN A 447 3.94 11.58 18.60
C GLN A 447 3.82 10.20 19.25
N TRP A 448 2.61 9.66 19.35
CA TRP A 448 2.37 8.31 19.85
C TRP A 448 3.00 7.27 18.89
N ASP A 449 2.76 7.37 17.58
CA ASP A 449 3.36 6.51 16.56
C ASP A 449 4.89 6.60 16.57
N PHE A 450 5.43 7.81 16.67
CA PHE A 450 6.87 8.02 16.76
C PHE A 450 7.47 7.35 18.00
N ASN A 451 6.84 7.48 19.15
CA ASN A 451 7.30 6.85 20.39
C ASN A 451 7.25 5.31 20.30
N ASP A 452 6.19 4.74 19.70
CA ASP A 452 6.09 3.29 19.44
C ASP A 452 7.23 2.83 18.52
N MET A 453 7.49 3.58 17.47
CA MET A 453 8.54 3.28 16.50
C MET A 453 9.94 3.31 17.13
N ILE A 454 10.34 4.40 17.81
CA ILE A 454 11.70 4.52 18.39
C ILE A 454 11.93 3.55 19.55
N ALA A 455 10.86 3.16 20.26
CA ALA A 455 10.93 2.15 21.32
C ALA A 455 11.44 0.78 20.83
N LYS A 456 11.39 0.53 19.51
CA LYS A 456 11.87 -0.71 18.87
C LYS A 456 13.35 -0.66 18.50
N ALA A 457 13.98 0.53 18.46
CA ALA A 457 15.37 0.71 18.03
C ALA A 457 16.33 -0.18 18.86
N GLY A 458 17.16 -0.96 18.18
CA GLY A 458 18.12 -1.86 18.79
C GLY A 458 17.51 -3.07 19.54
N LYS A 459 16.20 -3.31 19.37
CA LYS A 459 15.50 -4.47 19.97
C LYS A 459 15.23 -5.56 18.93
N PRO A 460 14.97 -6.80 19.36
CA PRO A 460 14.52 -7.86 18.46
C PRO A 460 13.27 -7.45 17.68
N VAL A 461 13.17 -7.94 16.44
CA VAL A 461 12.00 -7.76 15.59
C VAL A 461 10.84 -8.62 16.12
N ASP A 462 9.68 -8.01 16.27
CA ASP A 462 8.43 -8.72 16.53
C ASP A 462 7.80 -9.16 15.21
N LYS A 463 7.93 -10.44 14.87
CA LYS A 463 7.38 -11.00 13.64
C LYS A 463 5.84 -11.07 13.63
N ASP A 464 5.19 -10.90 14.78
CA ASP A 464 3.72 -10.91 14.88
C ASP A 464 3.11 -9.51 14.66
N GLU A 465 3.93 -8.46 14.61
CA GLU A 465 3.48 -7.10 14.29
C GLU A 465 2.99 -7.02 12.84
N TRP A 466 1.80 -6.42 12.64
CA TRP A 466 1.21 -6.18 11.32
C TRP A 466 1.59 -4.81 10.78
N LEU A 467 1.89 -4.74 9.46
CA LEU A 467 2.20 -3.47 8.77
C LEU A 467 0.96 -2.83 8.15
N MET A 468 -0.14 -3.56 8.06
CA MET A 468 -1.45 -3.08 7.61
C MET A 468 -2.52 -3.39 8.64
N THR A 469 -3.51 -2.49 8.77
CA THR A 469 -4.66 -2.73 9.63
C THR A 469 -5.64 -3.72 8.99
N PRO A 470 -6.49 -4.42 9.76
CA PRO A 470 -7.46 -5.38 9.23
C PRO A 470 -8.45 -4.83 8.22
N GLN A 471 -8.80 -3.54 8.31
CA GLN A 471 -9.70 -2.85 7.39
C GLN A 471 -9.04 -2.34 6.11
N THR A 472 -7.75 -2.58 5.93
CA THR A 472 -7.01 -2.24 4.70
C THR A 472 -7.38 -3.19 3.57
N VAL A 473 -7.80 -2.64 2.42
CA VAL A 473 -8.05 -3.40 1.20
C VAL A 473 -6.75 -3.50 0.41
N ASN A 474 -5.88 -4.39 0.84
CA ASN A 474 -4.59 -4.70 0.22
C ASN A 474 -4.02 -6.00 0.80
N ALA A 475 -2.84 -6.40 0.31
CA ALA A 475 -2.00 -7.47 0.82
C ALA A 475 -0.54 -7.01 0.75
N TYR A 476 0.40 -7.75 1.38
CA TYR A 476 1.83 -7.47 1.23
C TYR A 476 2.70 -8.70 1.48
N TYR A 477 3.89 -8.68 0.88
CA TYR A 477 5.05 -9.47 1.27
C TYR A 477 6.11 -8.56 1.95
N ASN A 478 6.68 -9.01 3.07
CA ASN A 478 7.80 -8.33 3.72
C ASN A 478 9.05 -9.21 3.68
N PRO A 479 10.11 -8.82 2.96
CA PRO A 479 11.31 -9.65 2.79
C PRO A 479 12.10 -9.87 4.08
N THR A 480 12.13 -8.88 4.99
CA THR A 480 12.94 -8.98 6.23
C THR A 480 12.34 -9.90 7.28
N THR A 481 11.04 -10.14 7.25
CA THR A 481 10.36 -11.12 8.10
C THR A 481 9.96 -12.39 7.34
N ASN A 482 10.14 -12.40 6.02
CA ASN A 482 9.71 -13.45 5.09
C ASN A 482 8.24 -13.80 5.29
N GLU A 483 7.38 -12.76 5.28
CA GLU A 483 5.95 -12.90 5.59
C GLU A 483 5.06 -12.44 4.45
N ILE A 484 3.89 -13.08 4.35
CA ILE A 484 2.75 -12.67 3.52
C ILE A 484 1.56 -12.33 4.40
N CYS A 485 0.87 -11.23 4.10
CA CYS A 485 -0.23 -10.73 4.91
C CYS A 485 -1.46 -10.41 4.07
N PHE A 486 -2.62 -10.88 4.52
CA PHE A 486 -3.93 -10.67 3.89
C PHE A 486 -4.91 -10.12 4.92
N PRO A 487 -5.07 -8.80 5.03
CA PRO A 487 -6.03 -8.16 5.94
C PRO A 487 -7.49 -8.59 5.69
N ALA A 488 -8.33 -8.51 6.70
CA ALA A 488 -9.73 -8.94 6.64
C ALA A 488 -10.53 -8.27 5.50
N ALA A 489 -10.27 -6.98 5.23
CA ALA A 489 -11.06 -6.22 4.28
C ALA A 489 -10.91 -6.67 2.82
N ILE A 490 -9.75 -7.21 2.40
CA ILE A 490 -9.60 -7.75 1.04
C ILE A 490 -10.30 -9.10 0.84
N LEU A 491 -10.65 -9.80 1.95
CA LEU A 491 -11.26 -11.12 1.93
C LEU A 491 -12.77 -11.05 1.73
N GLN A 492 -13.19 -10.30 0.72
CA GLN A 492 -14.58 -10.08 0.29
C GLN A 492 -14.65 -10.00 -1.25
N ALA A 493 -15.86 -10.19 -1.81
CA ALA A 493 -16.08 -10.03 -3.25
C ALA A 493 -15.68 -8.59 -3.71
N PRO A 494 -15.02 -8.46 -4.88
CA PRO A 494 -14.79 -9.46 -5.90
C PRO A 494 -13.49 -10.28 -5.75
N PHE A 495 -12.73 -10.13 -4.66
CA PHE A 495 -11.47 -10.86 -4.45
C PHE A 495 -11.71 -12.26 -3.87
N PHE A 496 -12.59 -12.35 -2.88
CA PHE A 496 -12.94 -13.61 -2.22
C PHE A 496 -14.42 -13.69 -1.93
N ASP A 497 -15.05 -14.79 -2.32
CA ASP A 497 -16.47 -15.06 -2.00
C ASP A 497 -16.63 -16.47 -1.45
N MET A 498 -17.17 -16.57 -0.23
CA MET A 498 -17.48 -17.84 0.44
C MET A 498 -18.53 -18.66 -0.31
N ASN A 499 -19.37 -18.00 -1.13
CA ASN A 499 -20.46 -18.62 -1.87
C ASN A 499 -20.10 -18.91 -3.34
N ALA A 500 -18.94 -18.47 -3.80
CA ALA A 500 -18.45 -18.74 -5.15
C ALA A 500 -17.64 -20.04 -5.21
N ASP A 501 -17.58 -20.63 -6.42
CA ASP A 501 -16.77 -21.81 -6.67
C ASP A 501 -15.26 -21.50 -6.69
N ASP A 502 -14.45 -22.54 -6.79
CA ASP A 502 -12.99 -22.41 -6.75
C ASP A 502 -12.42 -21.71 -8.00
N ALA A 503 -13.08 -21.75 -9.16
CA ALA A 503 -12.61 -21.03 -10.34
C ALA A 503 -12.52 -19.53 -10.07
N MET A 504 -13.56 -18.95 -9.45
CA MET A 504 -13.57 -17.55 -9.05
C MET A 504 -12.51 -17.27 -7.97
N ASN A 505 -12.51 -18.04 -6.87
CA ASN A 505 -11.63 -17.74 -5.74
C ASN A 505 -10.14 -17.92 -6.07
N TYR A 506 -9.76 -18.96 -6.83
CA TYR A 506 -8.39 -19.10 -7.32
C TYR A 506 -8.04 -18.05 -8.37
N GLY A 507 -8.95 -17.67 -9.26
CA GLY A 507 -8.73 -16.61 -10.25
C GLY A 507 -8.56 -15.22 -9.66
N ALA A 508 -9.21 -14.93 -8.55
CA ALA A 508 -9.13 -13.63 -7.85
C ALA A 508 -8.15 -13.67 -6.68
N ILE A 509 -8.60 -13.97 -5.45
CA ILE A 509 -7.74 -13.95 -4.26
C ILE A 509 -6.58 -14.95 -4.36
N GLY A 510 -6.76 -16.06 -5.05
CA GLY A 510 -5.71 -17.04 -5.27
C GLY A 510 -4.53 -16.44 -6.05
N VAL A 511 -4.80 -15.66 -7.10
CA VAL A 511 -3.73 -14.96 -7.83
C VAL A 511 -3.05 -13.91 -6.95
N VAL A 512 -3.80 -13.19 -6.09
CA VAL A 512 -3.22 -12.24 -5.11
C VAL A 512 -2.31 -12.99 -4.12
N ILE A 513 -2.73 -14.14 -3.60
CA ILE A 513 -1.90 -14.96 -2.71
C ILE A 513 -0.62 -15.40 -3.41
N GLY A 514 -0.73 -15.90 -4.65
CA GLY A 514 0.41 -16.30 -5.46
C GLY A 514 1.34 -15.13 -5.80
N HIS A 515 0.79 -13.93 -6.01
CA HIS A 515 1.52 -12.68 -6.22
C HIS A 515 2.39 -12.35 -5.00
N GLU A 516 1.80 -12.32 -3.80
CA GLU A 516 2.57 -12.05 -2.57
C GLU A 516 3.63 -13.12 -2.30
N MET A 517 3.33 -14.40 -2.55
CA MET A 517 4.34 -15.46 -2.46
C MET A 517 5.49 -15.25 -3.45
N THR A 518 5.16 -14.81 -4.67
CA THR A 518 6.16 -14.60 -5.73
C THR A 518 7.06 -13.40 -5.43
N HIS A 519 6.61 -12.40 -4.67
CA HIS A 519 7.47 -11.32 -4.18
C HIS A 519 8.65 -11.83 -3.35
N GLY A 520 8.53 -12.97 -2.68
CA GLY A 520 9.67 -13.63 -2.03
C GLY A 520 10.79 -14.05 -3.01
N PHE A 521 10.48 -14.07 -4.30
CA PHE A 521 11.34 -14.60 -5.37
C PHE A 521 11.40 -13.65 -6.59
N ASP A 522 10.92 -12.43 -6.50
CA ASP A 522 11.05 -11.39 -7.52
C ASP A 522 12.49 -10.84 -7.56
N ASP A 523 12.75 -9.81 -8.34
CA ASP A 523 14.09 -9.23 -8.52
C ASP A 523 14.69 -8.66 -7.22
N GLN A 524 13.89 -8.24 -6.28
CA GLN A 524 14.31 -7.75 -4.97
C GLN A 524 14.22 -8.85 -3.90
N GLY A 525 13.06 -9.49 -3.77
CA GLY A 525 12.82 -10.51 -2.73
C GLY A 525 13.76 -11.70 -2.84
N ARG A 526 14.19 -12.09 -4.06
CA ARG A 526 15.19 -13.16 -4.27
C ARG A 526 16.53 -12.90 -3.59
N GLN A 527 16.83 -11.64 -3.26
CA GLN A 527 18.09 -11.24 -2.63
C GLN A 527 18.07 -11.44 -1.11
N TYR A 528 16.91 -11.75 -0.53
CA TYR A 528 16.77 -12.06 0.89
C TYR A 528 16.69 -13.58 1.10
N ASP A 529 17.41 -14.08 2.11
CA ASP A 529 17.40 -15.49 2.46
C ASP A 529 16.13 -15.91 3.24
N LYS A 530 16.04 -17.18 3.62
CA LYS A 530 14.90 -17.75 4.36
C LYS A 530 14.69 -17.15 5.74
N ASP A 531 15.69 -16.51 6.30
CA ASP A 531 15.65 -15.86 7.62
C ASP A 531 15.34 -14.36 7.49
N GLY A 532 15.23 -13.83 6.26
CA GLY A 532 14.94 -12.44 5.94
C GLY A 532 16.17 -11.55 5.85
N ASN A 533 17.37 -12.11 5.78
CA ASN A 533 18.59 -11.34 5.63
C ASN A 533 18.90 -11.07 4.15
N LEU A 534 19.32 -9.84 3.83
CA LEU A 534 19.86 -9.46 2.54
C LEU A 534 21.19 -10.18 2.29
N LYS A 535 21.10 -11.36 1.73
CA LYS A 535 22.20 -12.27 1.55
C LYS A 535 22.01 -13.09 0.28
N ASP A 536 22.98 -13.03 -0.61
CA ASP A 536 22.97 -13.85 -1.81
C ASP A 536 23.03 -15.34 -1.46
N TRP A 537 22.07 -16.10 -1.98
CA TRP A 537 21.95 -17.55 -1.79
C TRP A 537 21.82 -18.29 -3.14
N TRP A 538 21.91 -17.55 -4.25
CA TRP A 538 21.85 -18.06 -5.60
C TRP A 538 23.23 -18.49 -6.10
N THR A 539 23.28 -19.41 -7.06
CA THR A 539 24.50 -19.57 -7.85
C THR A 539 24.62 -18.43 -8.85
N GLU A 540 25.85 -18.03 -9.21
CA GLU A 540 26.08 -16.96 -10.20
C GLU A 540 25.40 -17.26 -11.54
N GLU A 541 25.37 -18.53 -11.96
CA GLU A 541 24.73 -18.95 -13.20
C GLU A 541 23.21 -18.80 -13.13
N ASP A 542 22.59 -19.18 -12.02
CA ASP A 542 21.13 -19.04 -11.85
C ASP A 542 20.72 -17.58 -11.72
N ALA A 543 21.49 -16.77 -11.02
CA ALA A 543 21.26 -15.33 -10.93
C ALA A 543 21.27 -14.69 -12.33
N LYS A 544 22.26 -15.02 -13.15
CA LYS A 544 22.34 -14.55 -14.54
C LYS A 544 21.15 -15.01 -15.39
N LYS A 545 20.75 -16.28 -15.28
CA LYS A 545 19.58 -16.81 -16.00
C LYS A 545 18.26 -16.13 -15.56
N PHE A 546 18.16 -15.76 -14.30
CA PHE A 546 17.04 -14.95 -13.80
C PHE A 546 17.05 -13.56 -14.44
N GLU A 547 18.19 -12.87 -14.42
CA GLU A 547 18.34 -11.52 -14.98
C GLU A 547 18.05 -11.49 -16.49
N GLU A 548 18.48 -12.49 -17.24
CA GLU A 548 18.17 -12.62 -18.67
C GLU A 548 16.65 -12.73 -18.92
N ARG A 549 15.91 -13.47 -18.08
CA ARG A 549 14.46 -13.58 -18.14
C ARG A 549 13.77 -12.30 -17.70
N ALA A 550 14.23 -11.70 -16.61
CA ALA A 550 13.74 -10.43 -16.12
C ALA A 550 13.87 -9.33 -17.18
N GLN A 551 15.01 -9.30 -17.92
CA GLN A 551 15.21 -8.33 -18.99
C GLN A 551 14.22 -8.48 -20.16
N VAL A 552 13.78 -9.71 -20.48
CA VAL A 552 12.72 -9.92 -21.47
C VAL A 552 11.41 -9.27 -20.99
N MET A 553 11.10 -9.38 -19.72
CA MET A 553 9.91 -8.74 -19.11
C MET A 553 10.03 -7.21 -19.12
N VAL A 554 11.17 -6.65 -18.72
CA VAL A 554 11.44 -5.21 -18.79
C VAL A 554 11.20 -4.69 -20.20
N ASN A 555 11.83 -5.30 -21.20
CA ASN A 555 11.71 -4.87 -22.60
C ASN A 555 10.27 -4.98 -23.12
N PHE A 556 9.52 -5.98 -22.69
CA PHE A 556 8.12 -6.13 -23.08
C PHE A 556 7.26 -4.99 -22.52
N PHE A 557 7.38 -4.71 -21.22
CA PHE A 557 6.61 -3.63 -20.60
C PHE A 557 7.04 -2.24 -21.08
N ASP A 558 8.34 -2.00 -21.32
CA ASP A 558 8.84 -0.75 -21.93
C ASP A 558 8.24 -0.49 -23.32
N SER A 559 7.84 -1.54 -24.04
CA SER A 559 7.19 -1.39 -25.35
C SER A 559 5.73 -0.93 -25.27
N ILE A 560 5.12 -0.96 -24.09
CA ILE A 560 3.70 -0.62 -23.89
C ILE A 560 3.53 0.88 -23.83
N GLU A 561 2.76 1.45 -24.76
CA GLU A 561 2.32 2.83 -24.73
C GLU A 561 1.09 2.97 -23.81
N VAL A 562 1.26 3.64 -22.66
CA VAL A 562 0.21 3.82 -21.65
C VAL A 562 -0.62 5.07 -21.85
N ALA A 563 -0.06 6.07 -22.53
CA ALA A 563 -0.72 7.28 -22.98
C ALA A 563 0.02 7.78 -24.24
N PRO A 564 -0.57 8.67 -25.08
CA PRO A 564 0.06 9.12 -26.31
C PRO A 564 1.50 9.62 -26.09
N GLY A 565 2.48 8.90 -26.66
CA GLY A 565 3.91 9.20 -26.53
C GLY A 565 4.52 8.88 -25.16
N VAL A 566 3.79 8.22 -24.25
CA VAL A 566 4.27 7.83 -22.92
C VAL A 566 4.26 6.32 -22.79
N HIS A 567 5.42 5.75 -22.52
CA HIS A 567 5.60 4.31 -22.30
C HIS A 567 5.61 3.95 -20.81
N ALA A 568 5.23 2.72 -20.51
CA ALA A 568 5.42 2.15 -19.20
C ALA A 568 6.92 2.10 -18.86
N ASN A 569 7.25 1.99 -17.57
CA ASN A 569 8.61 1.82 -17.09
C ASN A 569 8.81 0.39 -16.60
N GLY A 570 9.34 -0.46 -17.48
CA GLY A 570 9.51 -1.89 -17.20
C GLY A 570 10.51 -2.17 -16.07
N GLU A 571 11.53 -1.33 -15.87
CA GLU A 571 12.45 -1.46 -14.74
C GLU A 571 11.77 -1.13 -13.42
N LEU A 572 10.99 -0.05 -13.38
CA LEU A 572 10.25 0.34 -12.18
C LEU A 572 9.24 -0.73 -11.77
N THR A 573 8.53 -1.31 -12.75
CA THR A 573 7.43 -2.25 -12.51
C THR A 573 7.86 -3.72 -12.53
N LEU A 574 9.15 -4.03 -12.63
CA LEU A 574 9.65 -5.38 -12.82
C LEU A 574 9.19 -6.37 -11.73
N GLY A 575 9.37 -6.02 -10.46
CA GLY A 575 9.00 -6.90 -9.33
C GLY A 575 7.52 -7.23 -9.33
N GLU A 576 6.67 -6.23 -9.55
CA GLU A 576 5.22 -6.38 -9.63
C GLU A 576 4.79 -7.24 -10.83
N ASN A 577 5.43 -7.04 -11.98
CA ASN A 577 5.15 -7.85 -13.16
C ASN A 577 5.58 -9.31 -12.98
N ILE A 578 6.73 -9.56 -12.32
CA ILE A 578 7.16 -10.93 -11.95
C ILE A 578 6.14 -11.55 -10.99
N ALA A 579 5.67 -10.80 -9.99
CA ALA A 579 4.71 -11.26 -9.01
C ALA A 579 3.34 -11.59 -9.65
N ASP A 580 2.86 -10.78 -10.58
CA ASP A 580 1.62 -11.05 -11.34
C ASP A 580 1.73 -12.33 -12.18
N HIS A 581 2.82 -12.50 -12.92
CA HIS A 581 3.05 -13.69 -13.75
C HIS A 581 3.16 -14.95 -12.89
N GLY A 582 3.94 -14.89 -11.81
CA GLY A 582 4.07 -16.00 -10.85
C GLY A 582 2.72 -16.32 -10.18
N GLY A 583 2.01 -15.30 -9.73
CA GLY A 583 0.69 -15.42 -9.11
C GLY A 583 -0.31 -16.14 -10.01
N LEU A 584 -0.40 -15.73 -11.28
CA LEU A 584 -1.26 -16.39 -12.28
C LEU A 584 -0.90 -17.86 -12.45
N GLN A 585 0.37 -18.19 -12.65
CA GLN A 585 0.80 -19.55 -12.91
C GLN A 585 0.66 -20.45 -11.69
N VAL A 586 1.04 -19.97 -10.51
CA VAL A 586 0.97 -20.71 -9.24
C VAL A 586 -0.49 -20.97 -8.87
N SER A 587 -1.35 -19.95 -8.97
CA SER A 587 -2.78 -20.10 -8.65
C SER A 587 -3.51 -21.00 -9.64
N PHE A 588 -3.21 -20.88 -10.93
CA PHE A 588 -3.81 -21.76 -11.93
C PHE A 588 -3.42 -23.23 -11.71
N ALA A 589 -2.16 -23.51 -11.40
CA ALA A 589 -1.70 -24.86 -11.10
C ALA A 589 -2.39 -25.42 -9.83
N ALA A 590 -2.52 -24.62 -8.77
CA ALA A 590 -3.24 -24.99 -7.55
C ALA A 590 -4.74 -25.25 -7.85
N PHE A 591 -5.36 -24.42 -8.67
CA PHE A 591 -6.73 -24.58 -9.12
C PHE A 591 -6.94 -25.88 -9.89
N LYS A 592 -6.09 -26.22 -10.85
CA LYS A 592 -6.16 -27.47 -11.59
C LYS A 592 -6.08 -28.68 -10.67
N LYS A 593 -5.19 -28.62 -9.67
CA LYS A 593 -5.05 -29.67 -8.66
C LYS A 593 -6.30 -29.81 -7.76
N ALA A 594 -6.92 -28.69 -7.38
CA ALA A 594 -8.17 -28.69 -6.63
C ALA A 594 -9.29 -29.35 -7.43
N MET A 595 -9.37 -29.10 -8.75
CA MET A 595 -10.36 -29.72 -9.64
C MET A 595 -10.19 -31.24 -9.82
N GLU A 596 -9.03 -31.82 -9.55
CA GLU A 596 -8.84 -33.28 -9.56
C GLU A 596 -9.69 -33.95 -8.48
N THR A 597 -9.92 -33.30 -7.36
CA THR A 597 -10.71 -33.81 -6.22
C THR A 597 -12.12 -33.27 -6.20
N ALA A 598 -12.35 -32.07 -6.71
CA ALA A 598 -13.65 -31.40 -6.79
C ALA A 598 -13.88 -30.83 -8.21
N PRO A 599 -14.22 -31.64 -9.19
CA PRO A 599 -14.43 -31.17 -10.56
C PRO A 599 -15.54 -30.11 -10.64
N LEU A 600 -15.31 -29.07 -11.44
CA LEU A 600 -16.29 -28.02 -11.71
C LEU A 600 -16.88 -28.20 -13.11
N GLU A 601 -18.15 -27.86 -13.24
CA GLU A 601 -18.89 -27.92 -14.52
C GLU A 601 -18.79 -26.57 -15.27
N VAL A 602 -19.20 -26.62 -16.55
CA VAL A 602 -19.44 -25.40 -17.34
C VAL A 602 -20.64 -24.67 -16.75
N VAL A 603 -20.46 -23.39 -16.39
CA VAL A 603 -21.53 -22.54 -15.85
C VAL A 603 -21.58 -21.26 -16.67
N ASP A 604 -22.78 -20.78 -16.97
CA ASP A 604 -23.02 -19.57 -17.76
C ASP A 604 -22.32 -19.56 -19.15
N GLY A 605 -22.06 -20.75 -19.70
CA GLY A 605 -21.37 -20.94 -20.98
C GLY A 605 -19.85 -20.89 -20.91
N PHE A 606 -19.25 -20.74 -19.72
CA PHE A 606 -17.81 -20.69 -19.51
C PHE A 606 -17.28 -21.95 -18.80
N THR A 607 -16.16 -22.46 -19.30
CA THR A 607 -15.43 -23.54 -18.62
C THR A 607 -14.82 -22.99 -17.28
N PRO A 608 -14.47 -23.89 -16.34
CA PRO A 608 -13.81 -23.47 -15.11
C PRO A 608 -12.54 -22.64 -15.36
N GLU A 609 -11.73 -23.02 -16.37
CA GLU A 609 -10.51 -22.28 -16.74
C GLU A 609 -10.83 -20.88 -17.28
N GLN A 610 -11.88 -20.74 -18.09
CA GLN A 610 -12.31 -19.43 -18.57
C GLN A 610 -12.76 -18.55 -17.41
N ARG A 611 -13.53 -19.08 -16.46
CA ARG A 611 -13.97 -18.35 -15.27
C ARG A 611 -12.80 -17.90 -14.39
N PHE A 612 -11.75 -18.71 -14.27
CA PHE A 612 -10.52 -18.31 -13.57
C PHE A 612 -9.93 -17.02 -14.15
N PHE A 613 -9.75 -16.95 -15.47
CA PHE A 613 -9.17 -15.75 -16.09
C PHE A 613 -10.13 -14.56 -16.10
N LEU A 614 -11.44 -14.79 -16.19
CA LEU A 614 -12.44 -13.73 -16.05
C LEU A 614 -12.41 -13.13 -14.63
N ALA A 615 -12.33 -13.97 -13.59
CA ALA A 615 -12.20 -13.52 -12.21
C ALA A 615 -10.92 -12.69 -12.02
N TYR A 616 -9.79 -13.15 -12.57
CA TYR A 616 -8.54 -12.39 -12.54
C TYR A 616 -8.67 -11.01 -13.16
N ALA A 617 -9.22 -10.92 -14.36
CA ALA A 617 -9.38 -9.62 -15.02
C ALA A 617 -10.30 -8.68 -14.23
N ASN A 618 -11.39 -9.20 -13.65
CA ASN A 618 -12.37 -8.42 -12.91
C ASN A 618 -11.78 -7.75 -11.65
N VAL A 619 -10.75 -8.32 -11.00
CA VAL A 619 -10.09 -7.63 -9.86
C VAL A 619 -9.35 -6.37 -10.28
N TRP A 620 -9.01 -6.25 -11.57
CA TRP A 620 -8.32 -5.07 -12.14
C TRP A 620 -9.25 -4.12 -12.89
N ALA A 621 -10.56 -4.44 -12.99
CA ALA A 621 -11.53 -3.58 -13.64
C ALA A 621 -11.52 -2.16 -13.05
N GLY A 622 -11.50 -1.13 -13.91
CA GLY A 622 -11.50 0.25 -13.44
C GLY A 622 -11.28 1.29 -14.51
N HIS A 623 -11.54 2.52 -14.11
CA HIS A 623 -11.22 3.75 -14.84
C HIS A 623 -10.02 4.45 -14.25
N ILE A 624 -9.34 5.25 -15.05
CA ILE A 624 -8.22 6.09 -14.60
C ILE A 624 -8.16 7.37 -15.46
N ARG A 625 -7.90 8.52 -14.83
CA ARG A 625 -7.73 9.80 -15.52
C ARG A 625 -6.37 9.91 -16.19
N PRO A 626 -6.24 10.68 -17.29
CA PRO A 626 -4.97 10.86 -17.98
C PRO A 626 -3.84 11.39 -17.07
N GLU A 627 -4.14 12.34 -16.20
CA GLU A 627 -3.17 12.91 -15.25
C GLU A 627 -2.66 11.84 -14.28
N GLU A 628 -3.55 10.96 -13.83
CA GLU A 628 -3.21 9.87 -12.92
C GLU A 628 -2.40 8.77 -13.61
N ILE A 629 -2.68 8.48 -14.89
CA ILE A 629 -1.83 7.57 -15.70
C ILE A 629 -0.39 8.08 -15.69
N LEU A 630 -0.20 9.36 -16.02
CA LEU A 630 1.13 9.97 -16.10
C LEU A 630 1.83 10.01 -14.74
N ARG A 631 1.09 10.31 -13.67
CA ARG A 631 1.61 10.31 -12.31
C ARG A 631 2.07 8.91 -11.88
N LEU A 632 1.22 7.91 -12.04
CA LEU A 632 1.53 6.54 -11.63
C LEU A 632 2.67 5.94 -12.47
N THR A 633 2.74 6.22 -13.76
CA THR A 633 3.84 5.73 -14.61
C THR A 633 5.22 6.21 -14.12
N LYS A 634 5.29 7.37 -13.45
CA LYS A 634 6.55 7.90 -12.86
C LYS A 634 6.82 7.40 -11.45
N LEU A 635 5.79 7.06 -10.65
CA LEU A 635 5.91 6.88 -9.20
C LEU A 635 5.65 5.47 -8.73
N ASP A 636 4.72 4.75 -9.37
CA ASP A 636 4.15 3.52 -8.86
C ASP A 636 4.92 2.31 -9.43
N PRO A 637 5.41 1.41 -8.58
CA PRO A 637 6.03 0.17 -9.05
C PRO A 637 5.03 -0.81 -9.70
N HIS A 638 3.71 -0.56 -9.59
CA HIS A 638 2.70 -1.39 -10.23
C HIS A 638 2.41 -0.92 -11.67
N SER A 639 2.26 -1.87 -12.57
CA SER A 639 1.64 -1.61 -13.87
C SER A 639 0.18 -1.18 -13.69
N LEU A 640 -0.33 -0.34 -14.62
CA LEU A 640 -1.74 0.06 -14.61
C LEU A 640 -2.67 -1.16 -14.76
N GLY A 641 -3.85 -1.15 -14.16
CA GLY A 641 -4.77 -2.30 -14.11
C GLY A 641 -4.99 -3.01 -15.45
N LYS A 642 -5.21 -2.25 -16.54
CA LYS A 642 -5.30 -2.82 -17.88
C LYS A 642 -4.06 -3.65 -18.25
N TRP A 643 -2.88 -3.19 -17.91
CA TRP A 643 -1.62 -3.84 -18.30
C TRP A 643 -1.20 -4.95 -17.34
N ARG A 644 -1.76 -5.00 -16.13
CA ARG A 644 -1.69 -6.19 -15.28
C ARG A 644 -2.46 -7.38 -15.89
N VAL A 645 -3.46 -7.11 -16.73
CA VAL A 645 -4.22 -8.11 -17.50
C VAL A 645 -3.62 -8.32 -18.89
N ASP A 646 -3.68 -7.31 -19.76
CA ASP A 646 -3.27 -7.41 -21.16
C ASP A 646 -1.75 -7.54 -21.34
N GLY A 647 -0.95 -7.15 -20.35
CA GLY A 647 0.51 -7.33 -20.33
C GLY A 647 0.95 -8.68 -19.77
N ALA A 648 0.20 -9.25 -18.80
CA ALA A 648 0.57 -10.52 -18.19
C ALA A 648 0.09 -11.74 -19.00
N LEU A 649 -1.17 -11.75 -19.41
CA LEU A 649 -1.80 -12.92 -20.07
C LEU A 649 -1.11 -13.40 -21.36
N PRO A 650 -0.51 -12.53 -22.20
CA PRO A 650 0.26 -12.97 -23.36
C PRO A 650 1.44 -13.92 -23.06
N HIS A 651 1.85 -14.01 -21.81
CA HIS A 651 2.91 -14.90 -21.35
C HIS A 651 2.39 -16.20 -20.69
N ILE A 652 1.06 -16.36 -20.53
CA ILE A 652 0.42 -17.46 -19.80
C ILE A 652 -0.16 -18.48 -20.77
N GLN A 653 0.51 -19.62 -20.96
CA GLN A 653 0.10 -20.68 -21.91
C GLN A 653 -1.37 -21.12 -21.71
N ASN A 654 -1.80 -21.27 -20.46
CA ASN A 654 -3.15 -21.74 -20.15
C ASN A 654 -4.26 -20.78 -20.58
N TRP A 655 -3.96 -19.48 -20.68
CA TRP A 655 -4.90 -18.48 -21.21
C TRP A 655 -5.11 -18.69 -22.73
N TYR A 656 -4.06 -18.99 -23.48
CA TYR A 656 -4.18 -19.33 -24.91
C TYR A 656 -5.10 -20.53 -25.13
N GLU A 657 -4.95 -21.56 -24.30
CA GLU A 657 -5.77 -22.76 -24.36
C GLU A 657 -7.22 -22.51 -24.00
N ALA A 658 -7.47 -21.72 -22.93
CA ALA A 658 -8.83 -21.43 -22.46
C ALA A 658 -9.64 -20.60 -23.46
N PHE A 659 -9.00 -19.68 -24.18
CA PHE A 659 -9.69 -18.75 -25.10
C PHE A 659 -9.37 -18.99 -26.58
N ASN A 660 -8.66 -20.08 -26.93
CA ASN A 660 -8.26 -20.43 -28.30
C ASN A 660 -7.53 -19.30 -29.02
N ILE A 661 -6.61 -18.63 -28.31
CA ILE A 661 -5.80 -17.53 -28.86
C ILE A 661 -4.77 -18.07 -29.86
N THR A 662 -4.69 -17.46 -31.03
CA THR A 662 -3.86 -17.88 -32.15
C THR A 662 -2.89 -16.78 -32.60
N GLU A 663 -1.98 -17.11 -33.53
CA GLU A 663 -1.04 -16.14 -34.12
C GLU A 663 -1.68 -14.97 -34.88
N HIS A 664 -3.00 -15.04 -35.11
CA HIS A 664 -3.76 -13.94 -35.78
C HIS A 664 -4.31 -12.93 -34.79
N ASP A 665 -4.21 -13.20 -33.49
CA ASP A 665 -4.74 -12.32 -32.45
C ASP A 665 -3.70 -11.25 -32.06
N PRO A 666 -4.08 -9.98 -31.85
CA PRO A 666 -3.15 -8.91 -31.50
C PRO A 666 -2.34 -9.13 -30.22
N MET A 667 -2.93 -9.79 -29.22
CA MET A 667 -2.25 -10.13 -27.96
C MET A 667 -1.35 -11.36 -28.07
N PHE A 668 -1.22 -11.98 -29.23
CA PHE A 668 -0.39 -13.16 -29.41
C PHE A 668 1.11 -12.83 -29.26
N VAL A 669 1.79 -13.53 -28.38
CA VAL A 669 3.25 -13.55 -28.25
C VAL A 669 3.77 -14.95 -28.59
N ALA A 670 4.71 -15.04 -29.52
CA ALA A 670 5.27 -16.33 -29.92
C ALA A 670 5.90 -17.06 -28.72
N LYS A 671 5.76 -18.39 -28.66
CA LYS A 671 6.12 -19.19 -27.49
C LYS A 671 7.59 -19.00 -27.04
N ASP A 672 8.50 -18.83 -27.98
CA ASP A 672 9.92 -18.58 -27.74
C ASP A 672 10.23 -17.17 -27.21
N LYS A 673 9.25 -16.25 -27.30
CA LYS A 673 9.34 -14.87 -26.78
C LYS A 673 8.56 -14.68 -25.46
N ARG A 674 7.83 -15.69 -25.02
CA ARG A 674 7.11 -15.63 -23.73
C ARG A 674 8.12 -15.79 -22.60
N VAL A 675 7.97 -14.95 -21.58
CA VAL A 675 8.76 -15.08 -20.37
C VAL A 675 8.00 -15.92 -19.34
N SER A 676 8.71 -16.86 -18.73
CA SER A 676 8.24 -17.57 -17.53
C SER A 676 9.44 -17.70 -16.59
N ILE A 677 9.28 -17.17 -15.38
CA ILE A 677 10.29 -17.22 -14.33
C ILE A 677 9.90 -18.31 -13.32
N TRP A 678 8.69 -18.22 -12.76
CA TRP A 678 8.15 -19.12 -11.73
C TRP A 678 7.02 -20.02 -12.20
#